data_da89b49cc66224465777c3dff2fe06bd
#
_entry.id   da89b49cc66224465777c3dff2fe06bd
#
_cell.length_a   1.000
_cell.length_b   1.000
_cell.length_c   1.000
_cell.angle_alpha   90.00
_cell.angle_beta   90.00
_cell.angle_gamma   90.00
#
_symmetry.space_group_name_H-M   'P 1'
#
loop_
_entity.id
_entity.type
_entity.pdbx_description
1 polymer ?
#
loop_
_entity_poly.entity_id
_entity_poly.type
_entity_poly.pdbx_seq_one_letter_code
_entity_poly.pdbx_strand_id
1 'polypeptide(L)'
;MGPCRKFRAMCRILCAMKFPLFPPKVQLAAVLAAGILSVSVIPAVHADEGMWLYNDPPKAQIQKTYGVALSERWLTHLQRASVKVVGEASGSFVSADGLVMTNHHVGSDAIQKLSTLQHNYSRDGFYARTRLEELKAPDLELDVLQFITPVTDQVNAAVTAQMTPSEAFLARRKAIAGIEKASQTKTGLQSEVVTLFGGARYDLYLYKTYTDVRLVMTPDANMASYGGDPDNFEYPRYDLDICFFRVYEHNVPAKITDYLTWSKIGVKEGDPIFVSGNPARTQRLNTVSNLKTQRDILLPAFLNVVRRREVLLTGWGARLPENAREADESLTDVKNTRKNLVGALQSLTDPAFFAAKESQEKALRAKVAADPALQSAYGDAWDQAEKAETAKRAIFARYGLFAEDFAFRSDLYGIAQTLVLRAEEDQKPNGERLPEFADSDRASQDLELFSPAPIYPNLEKVSLADSLALLTETLGADDPLVVQTLAGKPPSERAAALIDGTTLADVAVRKRLASGGLAAVSASTDPMVMLARQLDPIYRILRTRQESEVVSVEQAAYAKIARAQLAVAAGSSVYPDATFTLRLSYGKVAGYTQEGKSVPAWTTFGALYPYAAAHESLPPYQLSPAWLSAKSKLTPDTPFNFVCTADIVGGNSGSPVVNKNGEVVGIVFDGNIQSLALDYAYSETQTRAVAVDARAIIESLRRVYGSDALADELLSGHVR
;
A
#
# COMPACT_ATOMS: atom_id res chain seq x y z
N MET A 1 3.68 -8.18 -11.33
CA MET A 1 2.95 -7.66 -10.16
C MET A 1 1.62 -8.38 -10.10
N GLY A 2 1.51 -9.36 -9.24
CA GLY A 2 0.31 -10.19 -9.13
C GLY A 2 -0.87 -9.43 -8.52
N PRO A 3 -2.09 -9.64 -9.01
CA PRO A 3 -3.26 -8.93 -8.50
C PRO A 3 -3.74 -9.39 -7.11
N CYS A 4 -3.19 -10.44 -6.55
CA CYS A 4 -3.78 -11.12 -5.38
C CYS A 4 -3.57 -10.44 -4.02
N ARG A 5 -2.64 -9.50 -3.87
CA ARG A 5 -2.40 -8.82 -2.59
C ARG A 5 -2.65 -7.30 -2.60
N LYS A 6 -2.97 -6.67 -3.73
CA LYS A 6 -2.96 -5.20 -3.83
C LYS A 6 -4.28 -4.50 -3.50
N PHE A 7 -5.35 -5.21 -3.21
CA PHE A 7 -6.69 -4.60 -3.05
C PHE A 7 -7.48 -5.12 -1.84
N ARG A 8 -6.83 -5.47 -0.76
CA ARG A 8 -7.55 -5.66 0.50
C ARG A 8 -8.00 -4.38 1.17
N ALA A 9 -7.63 -3.25 0.63
CA ALA A 9 -7.97 -1.97 1.19
C ALA A 9 -8.73 -1.12 0.19
N MET A 10 -10.01 -0.91 0.42
CA MET A 10 -10.76 0.27 0.01
C MET A 10 -12.26 0.13 -0.16
N CYS A 11 -13.08 0.72 0.77
CA CYS A 11 -14.42 1.19 0.48
C CYS A 11 -15.29 1.63 1.63
N ARG A 12 -15.96 2.72 1.63
CA ARG A 12 -17.34 2.98 2.09
C ARG A 12 -17.62 4.45 2.25
N ILE A 13 -18.77 4.97 2.33
CA ILE A 13 -20.18 4.99 2.71
C ILE A 13 -20.93 6.18 2.11
N LEU A 14 -22.20 6.05 1.82
CA LEU A 14 -23.20 7.10 1.86
C LEU A 14 -24.58 6.52 2.23
N CYS A 15 -25.17 6.95 3.32
CA CYS A 15 -26.60 7.24 3.40
C CYS A 15 -26.96 8.10 4.61
N ALA A 16 -27.63 9.21 4.29
CA ALA A 16 -28.60 9.97 5.08
C ALA A 16 -28.16 10.67 6.37
N MET A 17 -27.84 11.96 6.24
CA MET A 17 -28.29 12.95 7.23
C MET A 17 -28.82 14.20 6.52
N LYS A 18 -30.06 14.56 6.85
CA LYS A 18 -30.71 15.79 6.43
C LYS A 18 -30.05 16.98 7.12
N PHE A 19 -29.53 17.92 6.36
CA PHE A 19 -29.12 19.22 6.88
C PHE A 19 -30.24 20.24 6.70
N PRO A 20 -30.46 21.17 7.67
CA PRO A 20 -31.39 22.24 7.52
C PRO A 20 -30.85 23.36 6.63
N LEU A 21 -31.73 23.88 5.79
CA LEU A 21 -31.50 25.03 4.92
C LEU A 21 -31.30 26.30 5.73
N PHE A 22 -30.22 27.04 5.50
CA PHE A 22 -30.09 28.45 5.86
C PHE A 22 -30.28 29.35 4.63
N PRO A 23 -30.92 30.52 4.81
CA PRO A 23 -31.33 31.37 3.71
C PRO A 23 -30.23 32.29 3.19
N PRO A 24 -30.33 32.77 1.95
CA PRO A 24 -29.34 33.66 1.36
C PRO A 24 -29.68 35.13 1.64
N LYS A 25 -28.66 35.97 1.82
CA LYS A 25 -28.55 37.35 1.35
C LYS A 25 -27.42 38.10 2.07
N VAL A 26 -26.39 38.49 1.35
CA VAL A 26 -25.90 39.89 1.30
C VAL A 26 -25.19 40.08 -0.04
N GLN A 27 -25.61 41.13 -0.72
CA GLN A 27 -25.09 41.56 -2.02
C GLN A 27 -23.94 42.57 -1.88
N LEU A 28 -23.00 42.46 -2.82
CA LEU A 28 -22.40 43.53 -3.61
C LEU A 28 -21.51 44.62 -2.97
N ALA A 29 -20.25 44.65 -3.38
CA ALA A 29 -19.65 45.86 -3.91
C ALA A 29 -18.45 45.48 -4.81
N ALA A 30 -18.56 45.77 -6.10
CA ALA A 30 -17.49 45.69 -7.09
C ALA A 30 -16.62 46.95 -7.05
N VAL A 31 -15.31 46.78 -7.09
CA VAL A 31 -14.39 47.81 -7.62
C VAL A 31 -13.40 47.14 -8.57
N LEU A 32 -13.51 47.50 -9.84
CA LEU A 32 -12.52 47.19 -10.88
C LEU A 32 -11.23 47.98 -10.61
N ALA A 33 -10.10 47.26 -10.58
CA ALA A 33 -8.81 47.85 -10.96
C ALA A 33 -8.07 46.79 -11.80
N ALA A 34 -8.03 47.03 -13.10
CA ALA A 34 -7.26 46.26 -14.07
C ALA A 34 -5.77 46.56 -13.91
N GLY A 35 -5.03 45.59 -13.41
CA GLY A 35 -3.57 45.52 -13.47
C GLY A 35 -3.18 44.16 -14.02
N ILE A 36 -2.84 44.11 -15.32
CA ILE A 36 -2.28 42.92 -15.95
C ILE A 36 -0.86 42.72 -15.41
N LEU A 37 -0.71 41.97 -14.35
CA LEU A 37 0.55 41.36 -13.98
C LEU A 37 0.50 39.91 -14.50
N SER A 38 1.25 39.64 -15.56
CA SER A 38 1.55 38.30 -16.03
C SER A 38 2.39 37.63 -14.97
N VAL A 39 1.74 37.03 -13.98
CA VAL A 39 2.40 36.13 -13.06
C VAL A 39 2.59 34.81 -13.81
N SER A 40 3.83 34.57 -14.26
CA SER A 40 4.27 33.24 -14.64
C SER A 40 4.14 32.37 -13.42
N VAL A 41 3.04 31.63 -13.30
CA VAL A 41 2.87 30.58 -12.28
C VAL A 41 3.76 29.43 -12.73
N ILE A 42 5.05 29.52 -12.39
CA ILE A 42 5.88 28.32 -12.23
C ILE A 42 5.25 27.64 -11.04
N PRO A 43 4.81 26.36 -11.12
CA PRO A 43 4.40 25.65 -9.93
C PRO A 43 5.59 25.71 -8.95
N ALA A 44 5.38 26.34 -7.81
CA ALA A 44 6.36 26.32 -6.74
C ALA A 44 6.52 24.86 -6.32
N VAL A 45 7.66 24.26 -6.59
CA VAL A 45 8.02 22.98 -5.97
C VAL A 45 8.10 23.28 -4.49
N HIS A 46 7.19 22.70 -3.71
CA HIS A 46 7.20 22.82 -2.26
C HIS A 46 8.49 22.24 -1.73
N ALA A 47 9.06 22.82 -0.68
CA ALA A 47 10.41 22.47 -0.22
C ALA A 47 10.56 20.99 0.14
N ASP A 48 9.48 20.36 0.63
CA ASP A 48 9.46 18.99 1.16
C ASP A 48 8.74 17.98 0.24
N GLU A 49 8.28 18.43 -0.94
CA GLU A 49 7.58 17.55 -1.88
C GLU A 49 8.51 16.53 -2.52
N GLY A 50 8.04 15.29 -2.58
CA GLY A 50 8.62 14.22 -3.39
C GLY A 50 8.98 12.96 -2.63
N MET A 51 8.74 11.83 -3.31
CA MET A 51 9.15 10.49 -2.92
C MET A 51 10.28 10.06 -3.86
N TRP A 52 11.50 10.38 -3.47
CA TRP A 52 12.68 10.37 -4.34
C TRP A 52 13.31 9.00 -4.50
N LEU A 53 13.84 8.73 -5.66
CA LEU A 53 14.63 7.51 -5.90
C LEU A 53 15.96 7.56 -5.15
N TYR A 54 16.41 6.44 -4.61
CA TYR A 54 17.70 6.36 -3.90
C TYR A 54 18.91 6.59 -4.80
N ASN A 55 18.79 6.30 -6.09
CA ASN A 55 19.83 6.57 -7.09
C ASN A 55 19.69 7.94 -7.77
N ASP A 56 18.70 8.77 -7.34
CA ASP A 56 18.49 10.13 -7.86
C ASP A 56 17.85 11.04 -6.80
N PRO A 57 18.44 11.19 -5.59
CA PRO A 57 17.90 12.04 -4.53
C PRO A 57 18.24 13.52 -4.78
N PRO A 58 17.41 14.47 -4.35
CA PRO A 58 17.59 15.90 -4.57
C PRO A 58 18.62 16.51 -3.59
N LYS A 59 19.86 16.03 -3.61
CA LYS A 59 20.94 16.39 -2.66
C LYS A 59 21.15 17.90 -2.53
N ALA A 60 21.17 18.61 -3.66
CA ALA A 60 21.37 20.06 -3.66
C ALA A 60 20.24 20.82 -2.99
N GLN A 61 18.99 20.37 -3.18
CA GLN A 61 17.81 20.96 -2.57
C GLN A 61 17.81 20.73 -1.06
N ILE A 62 18.08 19.49 -0.61
CA ILE A 62 18.18 19.13 0.82
C ILE A 62 19.28 19.92 1.50
N GLN A 63 20.47 20.02 0.87
CA GLN A 63 21.57 20.84 1.39
C GLN A 63 21.19 22.32 1.51
N LYS A 64 20.50 22.87 0.52
CA LYS A 64 20.05 24.28 0.52
C LYS A 64 18.99 24.55 1.57
N THR A 65 18.00 23.63 1.72
CA THR A 65 16.84 23.83 2.61
C THR A 65 17.18 23.53 4.07
N TYR A 66 17.93 22.46 4.33
CA TYR A 66 18.15 21.94 5.67
C TYR A 66 19.62 21.93 6.14
N GLY A 67 20.54 22.32 5.25
CA GLY A 67 21.99 22.30 5.56
C GLY A 67 22.55 20.87 5.69
N VAL A 68 21.86 19.85 5.22
CA VAL A 68 22.25 18.44 5.35
C VAL A 68 22.87 17.93 4.07
N ALA A 69 24.11 17.47 4.12
CA ALA A 69 24.81 16.84 3.01
C ALA A 69 24.63 15.32 3.05
N LEU A 70 23.87 14.76 2.11
CA LEU A 70 23.66 13.32 2.00
C LEU A 70 24.87 12.67 1.30
N SER A 71 25.69 11.87 2.04
CA SER A 71 26.75 11.08 1.46
C SER A 71 26.22 9.77 0.85
N GLU A 72 26.95 9.21 -0.13
CA GLU A 72 26.62 7.89 -0.70
C GLU A 72 26.59 6.80 0.37
N ARG A 73 27.48 6.86 1.35
CA ARG A 73 27.52 5.92 2.47
C ARG A 73 26.23 6.01 3.31
N TRP A 74 25.76 7.23 3.60
CA TRP A 74 24.52 7.44 4.36
C TRP A 74 23.31 6.90 3.58
N LEU A 75 23.22 7.21 2.28
CA LEU A 75 22.14 6.72 1.41
C LEU A 75 22.13 5.20 1.32
N THR A 76 23.29 4.58 1.05
CA THR A 76 23.42 3.13 0.95
C THR A 76 23.08 2.43 2.27
N HIS A 77 23.52 2.99 3.39
CA HIS A 77 23.21 2.46 4.71
C HIS A 77 21.70 2.49 5.00
N LEU A 78 21.05 3.63 4.78
CA LEU A 78 19.61 3.76 4.97
C LEU A 78 18.82 2.88 4.01
N GLN A 79 19.23 2.80 2.71
CA GLN A 79 18.63 1.91 1.73
C GLN A 79 18.64 0.46 2.22
N ARG A 80 19.79 -0.05 2.69
CA ARG A 80 19.94 -1.45 3.09
C ARG A 80 19.41 -1.77 4.49
N ALA A 81 19.20 -0.76 5.31
CA ALA A 81 18.51 -0.90 6.58
C ALA A 81 16.98 -0.86 6.43
N SER A 82 16.46 -0.35 5.30
CA SER A 82 15.03 -0.30 5.02
C SER A 82 14.52 -1.63 4.48
N VAL A 83 13.33 -2.02 4.92
CA VAL A 83 12.71 -3.30 4.61
C VAL A 83 11.38 -3.05 3.90
N LYS A 84 11.12 -3.79 2.83
CA LYS A 84 9.80 -3.89 2.20
C LYS A 84 9.08 -5.10 2.80
N VAL A 85 7.95 -4.88 3.44
CA VAL A 85 7.01 -5.94 3.80
C VAL A 85 6.19 -6.24 2.55
N VAL A 86 6.46 -7.39 1.92
CA VAL A 86 5.94 -7.68 0.58
C VAL A 86 4.41 -7.75 0.58
N GLY A 87 3.80 -6.94 -0.27
CA GLY A 87 2.34 -6.85 -0.39
C GLY A 87 1.67 -5.91 0.62
N GLU A 88 2.37 -5.47 1.67
CA GLU A 88 1.80 -4.69 2.78
C GLU A 88 2.35 -3.26 2.86
N ALA A 89 3.62 -3.08 3.27
CA ALA A 89 4.15 -1.76 3.58
C ALA A 89 5.68 -1.75 3.76
N SER A 90 6.16 -1.10 4.81
CA SER A 90 7.57 -0.85 5.08
C SER A 90 7.99 -1.32 6.48
N GLY A 91 9.28 -1.40 6.70
CA GLY A 91 9.91 -1.65 7.98
C GLY A 91 11.39 -1.24 7.94
N SER A 92 12.11 -1.54 9.03
CA SER A 92 13.56 -1.31 9.07
C SER A 92 14.26 -2.29 10.00
N PHE A 93 15.49 -2.65 9.67
CA PHE A 93 16.39 -3.31 10.62
C PHE A 93 16.84 -2.32 11.69
N VAL A 94 16.70 -2.71 12.95
CA VAL A 94 17.05 -1.92 14.14
C VAL A 94 18.05 -2.63 15.05
N SER A 95 18.58 -3.79 14.63
CA SER A 95 19.59 -4.56 15.35
C SER A 95 20.44 -5.38 14.36
N ALA A 96 21.71 -5.58 14.73
CA ALA A 96 22.62 -6.50 14.03
C ALA A 96 22.16 -7.96 14.09
N ASP A 97 21.23 -8.30 14.97
CA ASP A 97 20.72 -9.65 15.20
C ASP A 97 19.35 -9.87 14.52
N GLY A 98 19.11 -9.19 13.40
CA GLY A 98 17.98 -9.44 12.53
C GLY A 98 16.64 -8.87 13.00
N LEU A 99 16.62 -8.00 14.02
CA LEU A 99 15.38 -7.37 14.50
C LEU A 99 14.86 -6.34 13.48
N VAL A 100 13.61 -6.51 13.08
CA VAL A 100 12.87 -5.61 12.17
C VAL A 100 11.78 -4.89 12.94
N MET A 101 11.71 -3.58 12.81
CA MET A 101 10.63 -2.73 13.30
C MET A 101 9.67 -2.42 12.17
N THR A 102 8.37 -2.58 12.42
CA THR A 102 7.26 -2.13 11.58
C THR A 102 6.07 -1.72 12.44
N ASN A 103 4.91 -1.44 11.85
CA ASN A 103 3.68 -1.16 12.60
C ASN A 103 2.93 -2.44 12.98
N HIS A 104 2.06 -2.34 13.99
CA HIS A 104 1.11 -3.40 14.35
C HIS A 104 0.17 -3.69 13.17
N HIS A 105 -0.43 -2.65 12.57
CA HIS A 105 -1.36 -2.84 11.46
C HIS A 105 -0.68 -3.42 10.20
N VAL A 106 0.62 -3.21 10.00
CA VAL A 106 1.40 -3.88 8.93
C VAL A 106 1.62 -5.35 9.25
N GLY A 107 1.82 -5.68 10.53
CA GLY A 107 1.96 -7.05 10.99
C GLY A 107 0.64 -7.78 11.27
N SER A 108 -0.51 -7.11 11.14
CA SER A 108 -1.82 -7.61 11.60
C SER A 108 -2.23 -8.93 10.94
N ASP A 109 -2.01 -9.09 9.65
CA ASP A 109 -2.27 -10.34 8.92
C ASP A 109 -1.46 -11.51 9.51
N ALA A 110 -0.15 -11.31 9.72
CA ALA A 110 0.71 -12.32 10.32
C ALA A 110 0.30 -12.64 11.78
N ILE A 111 -0.03 -11.60 12.57
CA ILE A 111 -0.49 -11.75 13.96
C ILE A 111 -1.83 -12.50 14.00
N GLN A 112 -2.77 -12.18 13.11
CA GLN A 112 -4.06 -12.85 12.99
C GLN A 112 -3.89 -14.33 12.63
N LYS A 113 -3.01 -14.66 11.68
CA LYS A 113 -2.69 -16.05 11.28
C LYS A 113 -2.06 -16.88 12.41
N LEU A 114 -1.37 -16.23 13.35
CA LEU A 114 -0.80 -16.84 14.54
C LEU A 114 -1.79 -16.94 15.71
N SER A 115 -2.89 -16.17 15.67
CA SER A 115 -3.87 -16.08 16.75
C SER A 115 -4.86 -17.21 16.71
N THR A 116 -5.24 -17.69 17.91
CA THR A 116 -6.27 -18.71 18.12
C THR A 116 -7.29 -18.21 19.14
N LEU A 117 -8.39 -18.95 19.35
CA LEU A 117 -9.37 -18.63 20.39
C LEU A 117 -8.74 -18.61 21.79
N GLN A 118 -7.75 -19.46 22.05
CA GLN A 118 -7.03 -19.57 23.34
C GLN A 118 -5.91 -18.54 23.48
N HIS A 119 -5.31 -18.14 22.37
CA HIS A 119 -4.18 -17.20 22.32
C HIS A 119 -4.47 -16.14 21.24
N ASN A 120 -5.24 -15.13 21.60
CA ASN A 120 -5.59 -14.05 20.69
C ASN A 120 -4.54 -12.92 20.74
N TYR A 121 -3.44 -13.13 20.00
CA TYR A 121 -2.32 -12.16 19.95
C TYR A 121 -2.72 -10.82 19.31
N SER A 122 -3.70 -10.82 18.38
CA SER A 122 -4.25 -9.59 17.83
C SER A 122 -4.87 -8.72 18.90
N ARG A 123 -5.67 -9.30 19.81
CA ARG A 123 -6.33 -8.58 20.91
C ARG A 123 -5.40 -8.28 22.08
N ASP A 124 -4.66 -9.31 22.55
CA ASP A 124 -3.98 -9.27 23.84
C ASP A 124 -2.52 -8.80 23.74
N GLY A 125 -1.98 -8.68 22.52
CA GLY A 125 -0.57 -8.46 22.28
C GLY A 125 0.28 -9.73 22.48
N PHE A 126 1.56 -9.61 22.19
CA PHE A 126 2.54 -10.69 22.32
C PHE A 126 3.92 -10.15 22.66
N TYR A 127 4.67 -10.88 23.48
CA TYR A 127 6.09 -10.63 23.70
C TYR A 127 6.83 -11.97 23.93
N ALA A 128 7.75 -12.31 23.03
CA ALA A 128 8.68 -13.42 23.19
C ALA A 128 9.81 -13.04 24.17
N ARG A 129 9.84 -13.66 25.34
CA ARG A 129 10.89 -13.41 26.36
C ARG A 129 12.21 -14.06 26.00
N THR A 130 12.15 -15.10 25.16
CA THR A 130 13.30 -15.83 24.64
C THR A 130 13.13 -16.06 23.15
N ARG A 131 14.22 -16.33 22.44
CA ARG A 131 14.19 -16.63 21.01
C ARG A 131 13.40 -17.88 20.66
N LEU A 132 13.24 -18.80 21.59
CA LEU A 132 12.44 -20.03 21.40
C LEU A 132 10.94 -19.75 21.40
N GLU A 133 10.52 -18.62 21.96
CA GLU A 133 9.13 -18.18 21.98
C GLU A 133 8.76 -17.35 20.75
N GLU A 134 9.74 -16.92 19.93
CA GLU A 134 9.48 -16.16 18.72
C GLU A 134 8.67 -17.00 17.71
N LEU A 135 7.49 -16.51 17.30
CA LEU A 135 6.52 -17.27 16.52
C LEU A 135 6.74 -17.05 15.02
N LYS A 136 6.97 -18.13 14.28
CA LYS A 136 7.16 -18.05 12.84
C LYS A 136 5.87 -17.65 12.12
N ALA A 137 5.88 -16.52 11.40
CA ALA A 137 4.82 -16.13 10.50
C ALA A 137 4.76 -17.08 9.30
N PRO A 138 3.56 -17.56 8.90
CA PRO A 138 3.46 -18.65 7.92
C PRO A 138 3.91 -18.29 6.51
N ASP A 139 3.70 -17.04 6.06
CA ASP A 139 3.88 -16.60 4.68
C ASP A 139 4.38 -15.15 4.56
N LEU A 140 4.93 -14.59 5.64
CA LEU A 140 5.48 -13.24 5.63
C LEU A 140 6.81 -13.22 4.89
N GLU A 141 6.91 -12.35 3.89
CA GLU A 141 8.10 -12.13 3.08
C GLU A 141 8.62 -10.72 3.26
N LEU A 142 9.92 -10.59 3.51
CA LEU A 142 10.60 -9.31 3.69
C LEU A 142 11.71 -9.15 2.65
N ASP A 143 11.68 -8.05 1.91
CA ASP A 143 12.67 -7.71 0.89
C ASP A 143 13.54 -6.52 1.30
N VAL A 144 14.84 -6.62 1.04
CA VAL A 144 15.84 -5.58 1.34
C VAL A 144 16.56 -5.19 0.07
N LEU A 145 16.38 -3.96 -0.37
CA LEU A 145 16.96 -3.44 -1.61
C LEU A 145 18.49 -3.35 -1.51
N GLN A 146 19.19 -4.13 -2.31
CA GLN A 146 20.65 -4.17 -2.35
C GLN A 146 21.22 -3.24 -3.42
N PHE A 147 20.70 -3.32 -4.66
CA PHE A 147 21.23 -2.59 -5.81
C PHE A 147 20.11 -2.06 -6.70
N ILE A 148 20.40 -0.93 -7.35
CA ILE A 148 19.58 -0.33 -8.42
C ILE A 148 20.46 -0.16 -9.64
N THR A 149 20.03 -0.67 -10.80
CA THR A 149 20.78 -0.55 -12.07
C THR A 149 19.84 -0.07 -13.17
N PRO A 150 20.16 1.04 -13.88
CA PRO A 150 19.37 1.46 -15.04
C PRO A 150 19.41 0.42 -16.15
N VAL A 151 18.23 0.06 -16.70
CA VAL A 151 18.08 -0.92 -17.81
C VAL A 151 17.19 -0.40 -18.94
N THR A 152 16.94 0.91 -18.97
CA THR A 152 16.02 1.56 -19.93
C THR A 152 16.37 1.22 -21.37
N ASP A 153 17.64 1.29 -21.75
CA ASP A 153 18.06 1.00 -23.12
C ASP A 153 17.88 -0.47 -23.48
N GLN A 154 18.12 -1.39 -22.53
CA GLN A 154 17.94 -2.83 -22.74
C GLN A 154 16.44 -3.16 -22.96
N VAL A 155 15.54 -2.57 -22.16
CA VAL A 155 14.09 -2.77 -22.31
C VAL A 155 13.60 -2.19 -23.62
N ASN A 156 14.03 -0.98 -23.98
CA ASN A 156 13.59 -0.30 -25.20
C ASN A 156 14.21 -0.86 -26.48
N ALA A 157 15.36 -1.52 -26.42
CA ALA A 157 15.94 -2.21 -27.57
C ALA A 157 15.04 -3.31 -28.17
N ALA A 158 14.08 -3.83 -27.39
CA ALA A 158 13.11 -4.79 -27.86
C ALA A 158 11.97 -4.17 -28.70
N VAL A 159 11.89 -2.83 -28.79
CA VAL A 159 10.77 -2.12 -29.43
C VAL A 159 11.22 -1.44 -30.70
N THR A 160 10.44 -1.61 -31.79
CA THR A 160 10.67 -0.92 -33.07
C THR A 160 9.61 0.15 -33.32
N ALA A 161 9.91 1.12 -34.20
CA ALA A 161 9.01 2.22 -34.52
C ALA A 161 7.71 1.79 -35.21
N GLN A 162 7.67 0.58 -35.79
CA GLN A 162 6.52 0.03 -36.50
C GLN A 162 5.52 -0.70 -35.58
N MET A 163 5.93 -1.00 -34.35
CA MET A 163 5.10 -1.72 -33.40
C MET A 163 3.91 -0.87 -32.93
N THR A 164 2.74 -1.49 -32.88
CA THR A 164 1.58 -0.93 -32.18
C THR A 164 1.86 -0.84 -30.67
N PRO A 165 1.10 -0.05 -29.89
CA PRO A 165 1.26 0.01 -28.43
C PRO A 165 1.20 -1.38 -27.77
N SER A 166 0.30 -2.26 -28.21
CA SER A 166 0.16 -3.61 -27.68
C SER A 166 1.39 -4.49 -28.00
N GLU A 167 1.89 -4.47 -29.23
CA GLU A 167 3.10 -5.21 -29.62
C GLU A 167 4.32 -4.70 -28.85
N ALA A 168 4.48 -3.37 -28.71
CA ALA A 168 5.56 -2.77 -27.94
C ALA A 168 5.47 -3.12 -26.45
N PHE A 169 4.26 -3.18 -25.88
CA PHE A 169 4.01 -3.61 -24.52
C PHE A 169 4.47 -5.06 -24.29
N LEU A 170 4.06 -5.98 -25.18
CA LEU A 170 4.45 -7.39 -25.11
C LEU A 170 5.95 -7.59 -25.30
N ALA A 171 6.56 -6.84 -26.23
CA ALA A 171 8.01 -6.89 -26.47
C ALA A 171 8.80 -6.44 -25.23
N ARG A 172 8.38 -5.35 -24.56
CA ARG A 172 8.99 -4.91 -23.31
C ARG A 172 8.81 -5.94 -22.19
N ARG A 173 7.60 -6.51 -22.04
CA ARG A 173 7.32 -7.55 -21.04
C ARG A 173 8.28 -8.75 -21.22
N LYS A 174 8.47 -9.20 -22.44
CA LYS A 174 9.42 -10.28 -22.76
C LYS A 174 10.86 -9.92 -22.44
N ALA A 175 11.29 -8.70 -22.74
CA ALA A 175 12.63 -8.20 -22.41
C ALA A 175 12.82 -8.11 -20.89
N ILE A 176 11.84 -7.58 -20.15
CA ILE A 176 11.83 -7.45 -18.69
C ILE A 176 12.01 -8.84 -18.05
N ALA A 177 11.15 -9.80 -18.39
CA ALA A 177 11.24 -11.16 -17.85
C ALA A 177 12.61 -11.83 -18.15
N GLY A 178 13.22 -11.52 -19.29
CA GLY A 178 14.56 -11.97 -19.65
C GLY A 178 15.65 -11.33 -18.79
N ILE A 179 15.58 -10.02 -18.55
CA ILE A 179 16.50 -9.26 -17.70
C ILE A 179 16.45 -9.78 -16.25
N GLU A 180 15.26 -9.91 -15.70
CA GLU A 180 15.02 -10.39 -14.33
C GLU A 180 15.57 -11.80 -14.12
N LYS A 181 15.21 -12.74 -15.00
CA LYS A 181 15.72 -14.12 -14.96
C LYS A 181 17.24 -14.18 -15.06
N ALA A 182 17.84 -13.44 -15.98
CA ALA A 182 19.30 -13.40 -16.15
C ALA A 182 20.00 -12.84 -14.91
N SER A 183 19.43 -11.78 -14.33
CA SER A 183 19.93 -11.15 -13.10
C SER A 183 19.80 -12.11 -11.90
N GLN A 184 18.65 -12.73 -11.68
CA GLN A 184 18.42 -13.67 -10.60
C GLN A 184 19.35 -14.89 -10.71
N THR A 185 19.52 -15.44 -11.92
CA THR A 185 20.44 -16.55 -12.16
C THR A 185 21.89 -16.18 -11.84
N LYS A 186 22.31 -14.95 -12.18
CA LYS A 186 23.67 -14.46 -11.96
C LYS A 186 23.96 -14.11 -10.50
N THR A 187 23.00 -13.54 -9.81
CA THR A 187 23.21 -12.91 -8.49
C THR A 187 22.66 -13.73 -7.34
N GLY A 188 21.68 -14.60 -7.59
CA GLY A 188 20.89 -15.28 -6.57
C GLY A 188 19.93 -14.35 -5.81
N LEU A 189 19.82 -13.07 -6.22
CA LEU A 189 18.93 -12.09 -5.61
C LEU A 189 17.62 -12.01 -6.37
N GLN A 190 16.52 -11.77 -5.64
CA GLN A 190 15.24 -11.44 -6.26
C GLN A 190 15.41 -10.19 -7.13
N SER A 191 14.93 -10.25 -8.36
CA SER A 191 15.17 -9.22 -9.37
C SER A 191 13.85 -8.72 -9.93
N GLU A 192 13.63 -7.39 -9.88
CA GLU A 192 12.44 -6.71 -10.36
C GLU A 192 12.82 -5.53 -11.25
N VAL A 193 12.28 -5.46 -12.48
CA VAL A 193 12.43 -4.27 -13.34
C VAL A 193 11.28 -3.30 -13.03
N VAL A 194 11.63 -2.21 -12.38
CA VAL A 194 10.69 -1.16 -11.97
C VAL A 194 10.45 -0.20 -13.12
N THR A 195 9.17 -0.02 -13.48
CA THR A 195 8.73 0.95 -14.48
C THR A 195 8.52 2.32 -13.82
N LEU A 196 9.29 3.32 -14.23
CA LEU A 196 9.28 4.66 -13.70
C LEU A 196 8.83 5.67 -14.76
N PHE A 197 8.28 6.82 -14.31
CA PHE A 197 7.80 7.88 -15.20
C PHE A 197 6.87 7.35 -16.31
N GLY A 198 5.89 6.53 -15.92
CA GLY A 198 4.93 5.94 -16.87
C GLY A 198 5.53 5.06 -17.98
N GLY A 199 6.78 4.60 -17.86
CA GLY A 199 7.49 3.83 -18.86
C GLY A 199 8.54 4.62 -19.66
N ALA A 200 8.87 5.84 -19.23
CA ALA A 200 9.97 6.59 -19.80
C ALA A 200 11.35 6.12 -19.28
N ARG A 201 11.40 5.46 -18.10
CA ARG A 201 12.60 4.91 -17.47
C ARG A 201 12.30 3.53 -16.88
N TYR A 202 13.30 2.65 -16.90
CA TYR A 202 13.29 1.32 -16.32
C TYR A 202 14.57 1.11 -15.51
N ASP A 203 14.44 0.72 -14.25
CA ASP A 203 15.54 0.40 -13.35
C ASP A 203 15.37 -1.03 -12.84
N LEU A 204 16.43 -1.84 -12.84
CA LEU A 204 16.48 -3.17 -12.25
C LEU A 204 16.83 -3.03 -10.77
N TYR A 205 15.94 -3.51 -9.91
CA TYR A 205 16.08 -3.57 -8.45
C TYR A 205 16.41 -4.99 -8.04
N LEU A 206 17.42 -5.15 -7.19
CA LEU A 206 17.86 -6.45 -6.67
C LEU A 206 17.62 -6.48 -5.17
N TYR A 207 16.87 -7.48 -4.71
CA TYR A 207 16.50 -7.63 -3.31
C TYR A 207 17.11 -8.89 -2.70
N LYS A 208 17.54 -8.79 -1.44
CA LYS A 208 17.71 -9.92 -0.56
C LYS A 208 16.39 -10.20 0.14
N THR A 209 15.87 -11.41 -0.02
CA THR A 209 14.57 -11.83 0.50
C THR A 209 14.74 -12.70 1.75
N TYR A 210 13.86 -12.50 2.75
CA TYR A 210 13.76 -13.28 3.97
C TYR A 210 12.35 -13.84 4.10
N THR A 211 12.24 -15.16 4.35
CA THR A 211 10.97 -15.90 4.50
C THR A 211 10.86 -16.68 5.81
N ASP A 212 11.93 -16.77 6.61
CA ASP A 212 11.85 -17.19 8.01
C ASP A 212 11.79 -15.94 8.88
N VAL A 213 10.58 -15.41 9.03
CA VAL A 213 10.28 -14.18 9.77
C VAL A 213 9.46 -14.56 11.00
N ARG A 214 9.88 -14.12 12.18
CA ARG A 214 9.24 -14.49 13.43
C ARG A 214 8.79 -13.29 14.23
N LEU A 215 7.57 -13.35 14.78
CA LEU A 215 7.01 -12.33 15.65
C LEU A 215 7.76 -12.31 16.98
N VAL A 216 8.25 -11.13 17.36
CA VAL A 216 8.98 -10.88 18.62
C VAL A 216 8.10 -10.16 19.62
N MET A 217 7.44 -9.09 19.18
CA MET A 217 6.61 -8.26 20.05
C MET A 217 5.56 -7.49 19.25
N THR A 218 4.36 -7.43 19.80
CA THR A 218 3.30 -6.52 19.38
C THR A 218 2.48 -6.07 20.60
N PRO A 219 2.08 -4.80 20.71
CA PRO A 219 1.19 -4.31 21.76
C PRO A 219 -0.19 -4.95 21.69
N ASP A 220 -0.99 -4.76 22.73
CA ASP A 220 -2.43 -5.06 22.69
C ASP A 220 -3.17 -4.11 21.71
N ALA A 221 -4.24 -4.62 21.08
CA ALA A 221 -5.00 -3.90 20.07
C ALA A 221 -5.51 -2.53 20.55
N ASN A 222 -5.86 -2.40 21.85
CA ASN A 222 -6.37 -1.13 22.38
C ASN A 222 -5.35 0.00 22.30
N MET A 223 -4.03 -0.33 22.29
CA MET A 223 -2.99 0.68 22.19
C MET A 223 -2.31 0.73 20.83
N ALA A 224 -2.34 -0.39 20.11
CA ALA A 224 -1.80 -0.46 18.76
C ALA A 224 -2.71 0.21 17.70
N SER A 225 -3.98 0.46 18.05
CA SER A 225 -4.96 1.16 17.23
C SER A 225 -5.89 2.00 18.10
N TYR A 226 -5.32 2.75 19.03
CA TYR A 226 -6.08 3.54 19.99
C TYR A 226 -6.92 4.63 19.31
N GLY A 227 -8.18 4.73 19.72
CA GLY A 227 -9.17 5.59 19.09
C GLY A 227 -9.86 4.95 17.86
N GLY A 228 -9.32 3.84 17.34
CA GLY A 228 -9.91 3.03 16.27
C GLY A 228 -10.28 3.82 14.99
N ASP A 229 -11.35 3.39 14.31
CA ASP A 229 -11.83 4.06 13.08
C ASP A 229 -12.16 5.57 13.25
N PRO A 230 -12.70 6.08 14.38
CA PRO A 230 -12.85 7.53 14.57
C PRO A 230 -11.54 8.32 14.45
N ASP A 231 -10.46 7.88 15.09
CA ASP A 231 -9.19 8.59 15.13
C ASP A 231 -8.24 8.25 13.95
N ASN A 232 -8.55 7.24 13.15
CA ASN A 232 -7.77 6.89 11.97
C ASN A 232 -7.73 8.09 10.99
N PHE A 233 -6.55 8.46 10.49
CA PHE A 233 -6.27 9.69 9.72
C PHE A 233 -6.62 10.99 10.46
N GLU A 234 -6.62 10.98 11.78
CA GLU A 234 -6.82 12.20 12.56
C GLU A 234 -5.56 12.56 13.37
N TYR A 235 -5.48 13.82 13.81
CA TYR A 235 -4.47 14.28 14.75
C TYR A 235 -5.03 15.43 15.60
N PRO A 236 -4.84 15.47 16.93
CA PRO A 236 -3.87 14.73 17.76
C PRO A 236 -4.14 13.23 17.88
N ARG A 237 -3.08 12.42 17.95
CA ARG A 237 -3.12 10.96 18.05
C ARG A 237 -2.40 10.45 19.29
N TYR A 238 -2.81 9.27 19.82
CA TYR A 238 -2.23 8.63 21.01
C TYR A 238 -2.08 7.13 20.78
N ASP A 239 -1.32 6.74 19.78
CA ASP A 239 -1.25 5.38 19.27
C ASP A 239 0.15 4.80 19.43
N LEU A 240 0.26 3.54 19.87
CA LEU A 240 1.49 2.78 19.90
C LEU A 240 1.50 1.72 18.79
N ASP A 241 1.37 2.17 17.57
CA ASP A 241 1.31 1.29 16.40
C ASP A 241 2.71 0.82 16.00
N ILE A 242 3.19 -0.19 16.72
CA ILE A 242 4.51 -0.83 16.53
C ILE A 242 4.37 -2.34 16.50
N CYS A 243 5.27 -2.99 15.77
CA CYS A 243 5.46 -4.44 15.77
C CYS A 243 6.92 -4.76 15.51
N PHE A 244 7.43 -5.78 16.17
CA PHE A 244 8.79 -6.27 15.96
C PHE A 244 8.76 -7.70 15.48
N PHE A 245 9.45 -7.94 14.36
CA PHE A 245 9.77 -9.26 13.85
C PHE A 245 11.27 -9.49 13.90
N ARG A 246 11.69 -10.75 13.75
CA ARG A 246 13.10 -11.10 13.55
C ARG A 246 13.24 -12.02 12.34
N VAL A 247 14.22 -11.71 11.50
CA VAL A 247 14.56 -12.57 10.37
C VAL A 247 15.59 -13.62 10.76
N TYR A 248 15.40 -14.82 10.23
CA TYR A 248 16.26 -15.99 10.47
C TYR A 248 16.85 -16.51 9.17
N GLU A 249 18.08 -17.00 9.24
CA GLU A 249 18.74 -17.78 8.21
C GLU A 249 19.25 -19.08 8.85
N HIS A 250 18.98 -20.22 8.22
CA HIS A 250 19.39 -21.53 8.76
C HIS A 250 18.97 -21.76 10.22
N ASN A 251 17.78 -21.28 10.59
CA ASN A 251 17.20 -21.39 11.93
C ASN A 251 17.99 -20.66 13.04
N VAL A 252 18.83 -19.69 12.68
CA VAL A 252 19.48 -18.75 13.61
C VAL A 252 19.16 -17.30 13.18
N PRO A 253 19.12 -16.32 14.11
CA PRO A 253 18.92 -14.93 13.74
C PRO A 253 19.92 -14.49 12.69
N ALA A 254 19.45 -13.87 11.61
CA ALA A 254 20.28 -13.37 10.55
C ALA A 254 21.21 -12.26 11.06
N LYS A 255 22.45 -12.22 10.55
CA LYS A 255 23.40 -11.15 10.86
C LYS A 255 23.27 -10.01 9.87
N ILE A 256 22.90 -8.85 10.38
CA ILE A 256 22.63 -7.64 9.59
C ILE A 256 23.76 -6.63 9.79
N THR A 257 24.35 -6.22 8.69
CA THR A 257 25.43 -5.23 8.68
C THR A 257 24.90 -3.80 8.70
N ASP A 258 23.84 -3.56 7.89
CA ASP A 258 23.20 -2.26 7.79
C ASP A 258 21.89 -2.27 8.58
N TYR A 259 21.92 -1.70 9.80
CA TYR A 259 20.77 -1.52 10.67
C TYR A 259 20.79 -0.11 11.27
N LEU A 260 19.62 0.43 11.61
CA LEU A 260 19.49 1.77 12.16
C LEU A 260 19.75 1.79 13.65
N THR A 261 20.56 2.74 14.08
CA THR A 261 20.79 2.99 15.51
C THR A 261 19.68 3.85 16.09
N TRP A 262 19.42 3.71 17.39
CA TRP A 262 18.34 4.41 18.08
C TRP A 262 18.79 5.76 18.61
N SER A 263 18.05 6.83 18.32
CA SER A 263 18.34 8.16 18.88
C SER A 263 18.02 8.21 20.37
N LYS A 264 18.98 8.68 21.17
CA LYS A 264 18.82 8.84 22.62
C LYS A 264 18.11 10.14 23.01
N ILE A 265 18.04 11.10 22.09
CA ILE A 265 17.52 12.45 22.37
C ILE A 265 16.22 12.77 21.64
N GLY A 266 15.86 11.96 20.61
CA GLY A 266 14.72 12.23 19.75
C GLY A 266 14.90 13.45 18.86
N VAL A 267 13.80 14.09 18.49
CA VAL A 267 13.75 15.31 17.64
C VAL A 267 13.05 16.47 18.33
N LYS A 268 13.24 17.67 17.78
CA LYS A 268 12.59 18.92 18.17
C LYS A 268 11.83 19.51 16.99
N GLU A 269 10.93 20.43 17.25
CA GLU A 269 10.23 21.19 16.21
C GLU A 269 11.23 21.97 15.35
N GLY A 270 11.07 21.87 14.03
CA GLY A 270 11.99 22.43 13.05
C GLY A 270 13.16 21.51 12.66
N ASP A 271 13.43 20.45 13.40
CA ASP A 271 14.51 19.52 13.04
C ASP A 271 14.20 18.81 11.72
N PRO A 272 15.19 18.69 10.79
CA PRO A 272 15.04 17.92 9.57
C PRO A 272 14.97 16.43 9.87
N ILE A 273 14.07 15.75 9.18
CA ILE A 273 13.88 14.30 9.25
C ILE A 273 13.85 13.70 7.85
N PHE A 274 14.10 12.40 7.78
CA PHE A 274 14.03 11.62 6.57
C PHE A 274 13.18 10.38 6.82
N VAL A 275 12.35 10.03 5.84
CA VAL A 275 11.50 8.83 5.85
C VAL A 275 11.95 7.91 4.72
N SER A 276 12.26 6.67 5.04
CA SER A 276 12.67 5.66 4.06
C SER A 276 11.67 4.53 4.02
N GLY A 277 10.92 4.41 2.92
CA GLY A 277 9.87 3.42 2.83
C GLY A 277 9.42 3.11 1.43
N ASN A 278 8.42 2.24 1.32
CA ASN A 278 7.88 1.75 0.07
C ASN A 278 6.46 2.30 -0.15
N PRO A 279 6.32 3.58 -0.54
CA PRO A 279 5.02 4.18 -0.80
C PRO A 279 4.31 3.40 -1.92
N ALA A 280 3.02 3.19 -1.76
CA ALA A 280 2.16 2.56 -2.75
C ALA A 280 2.14 3.37 -4.07
N ARG A 281 1.11 3.32 -4.83
CA ARG A 281 1.06 4.04 -6.10
C ARG A 281 0.47 5.44 -5.90
N THR A 282 1.23 6.50 -6.23
CA THR A 282 0.67 7.84 -6.41
C THR A 282 0.16 8.05 -7.85
N GLN A 283 -0.63 9.10 -8.04
CA GLN A 283 -1.35 9.41 -9.28
C GLN A 283 -1.23 10.89 -9.64
N ARG A 284 -0.09 11.50 -9.29
CA ARG A 284 0.17 12.93 -9.45
C ARG A 284 0.36 13.33 -10.90
N LEU A 285 0.89 12.39 -11.70
CA LEU A 285 1.18 12.57 -13.12
C LEU A 285 0.02 12.12 -14.02
N ASN A 286 -1.09 11.64 -13.45
CA ASN A 286 -2.25 11.20 -14.21
C ASN A 286 -2.94 12.37 -14.93
N THR A 287 -3.46 12.10 -16.12
CA THR A 287 -4.22 13.06 -16.92
C THR A 287 -5.57 13.39 -16.29
N VAL A 288 -6.12 14.54 -16.64
CA VAL A 288 -7.47 14.95 -16.22
C VAL A 288 -8.53 13.91 -16.63
N SER A 289 -8.37 13.27 -17.79
CA SER A 289 -9.29 12.21 -18.23
C SER A 289 -9.26 10.99 -17.32
N ASN A 290 -8.08 10.59 -16.84
CA ASN A 290 -7.94 9.52 -15.86
C ASN A 290 -8.56 9.90 -14.50
N LEU A 291 -8.29 11.10 -14.00
CA LEU A 291 -8.89 11.59 -12.76
C LEU A 291 -10.43 11.64 -12.82
N LYS A 292 -11.00 12.00 -13.98
CA LYS A 292 -12.45 11.92 -14.23
C LYS A 292 -12.96 10.48 -14.15
N THR A 293 -12.27 9.52 -14.77
CA THR A 293 -12.64 8.09 -14.69
C THR A 293 -12.62 7.60 -13.25
N GLN A 294 -11.61 7.97 -12.49
CA GLN A 294 -11.53 7.61 -11.08
C GLN A 294 -12.67 8.21 -10.27
N ARG A 295 -12.88 9.52 -10.37
CA ARG A 295 -13.92 10.25 -9.63
C ARG A 295 -15.33 9.71 -9.95
N ASP A 296 -15.63 9.50 -11.24
CA ASP A 296 -16.99 9.28 -11.70
C ASP A 296 -17.37 7.78 -11.75
N ILE A 297 -16.40 6.86 -11.82
CA ILE A 297 -16.64 5.43 -12.03
C ILE A 297 -15.92 4.55 -11.01
N LEU A 298 -14.58 4.63 -10.92
CA LEU A 298 -13.82 3.65 -10.16
C LEU A 298 -14.04 3.81 -8.65
N LEU A 299 -13.81 5.01 -8.11
CA LEU A 299 -13.97 5.27 -6.68
C LEU A 299 -15.41 5.00 -6.18
N PRO A 300 -16.47 5.41 -6.88
CA PRO A 300 -17.85 5.06 -6.49
C PRO A 300 -18.11 3.55 -6.50
N ALA A 301 -17.59 2.82 -7.50
CA ALA A 301 -17.77 1.37 -7.57
C ALA A 301 -17.05 0.65 -6.42
N PHE A 302 -15.82 1.01 -6.16
CA PHE A 302 -15.07 0.51 -5.01
C PHE A 302 -15.78 0.86 -3.70
N LEU A 303 -16.22 2.09 -3.50
CA LEU A 303 -17.00 2.51 -2.35
C LEU A 303 -18.24 1.64 -2.12
N ASN A 304 -18.95 1.27 -3.16
CA ASN A 304 -20.11 0.41 -3.07
C ASN A 304 -19.75 -0.99 -2.55
N VAL A 305 -18.71 -1.60 -3.12
CA VAL A 305 -18.29 -2.97 -2.76
C VAL A 305 -17.88 -3.07 -1.29
N VAL A 306 -17.14 -2.15 -0.75
CA VAL A 306 -16.67 -2.25 0.64
C VAL A 306 -17.70 -1.82 1.68
N ARG A 307 -18.60 -0.90 1.36
CA ARG A 307 -19.78 -0.71 2.20
C ARG A 307 -20.50 -2.02 2.47
N ARG A 308 -20.66 -2.77 1.39
CA ARG A 308 -21.28 -4.08 1.45
C ARG A 308 -20.47 -5.02 2.36
N ARG A 309 -19.16 -5.08 2.16
CA ARG A 309 -18.24 -5.92 2.96
C ARG A 309 -18.23 -5.55 4.45
N GLU A 310 -18.18 -4.27 4.82
CA GLU A 310 -18.20 -3.85 6.24
C GLU A 310 -19.51 -4.19 6.92
N VAL A 311 -20.66 -3.98 6.23
CA VAL A 311 -21.96 -4.40 6.78
C VAL A 311 -21.98 -5.92 6.99
N LEU A 312 -21.49 -6.69 6.01
CA LEU A 312 -21.38 -8.13 6.11
C LEU A 312 -20.52 -8.57 7.28
N LEU A 313 -19.27 -8.10 7.34
CA LEU A 313 -18.29 -8.49 8.36
C LEU A 313 -18.72 -8.04 9.76
N THR A 314 -19.25 -6.81 9.89
CA THR A 314 -19.78 -6.30 11.16
C THR A 314 -20.96 -7.15 11.64
N GLY A 315 -21.94 -7.42 10.75
CA GLY A 315 -23.12 -8.20 11.10
C GLY A 315 -22.83 -9.68 11.37
N TRP A 316 -21.82 -10.24 10.69
CA TRP A 316 -21.38 -11.62 10.92
C TRP A 316 -20.56 -11.74 12.20
N GLY A 317 -19.63 -10.83 12.44
CA GLY A 317 -18.80 -10.78 13.64
C GLY A 317 -19.62 -10.59 14.92
N ALA A 318 -20.72 -9.81 14.86
CA ALA A 318 -21.60 -9.59 16.01
C ALA A 318 -22.36 -10.85 16.49
N ARG A 319 -22.37 -11.93 15.72
CA ARG A 319 -23.11 -13.15 16.08
C ARG A 319 -22.41 -14.01 17.12
N LEU A 320 -21.08 -14.12 17.04
CA LEU A 320 -20.26 -14.94 17.93
C LEU A 320 -18.89 -14.29 18.14
N PRO A 321 -18.27 -14.43 19.34
CA PRO A 321 -16.92 -13.91 19.59
C PRO A 321 -15.86 -14.43 18.63
N GLU A 322 -15.95 -15.71 18.21
CA GLU A 322 -15.03 -16.30 17.24
C GLU A 322 -15.18 -15.69 15.85
N ASN A 323 -16.42 -15.43 15.41
CA ASN A 323 -16.65 -14.72 14.16
C ASN A 323 -16.03 -13.32 14.18
N ALA A 324 -16.15 -12.61 15.33
CA ALA A 324 -15.50 -11.31 15.49
C ALA A 324 -13.98 -11.43 15.34
N ARG A 325 -13.35 -12.42 16.00
CA ARG A 325 -11.92 -12.68 15.88
C ARG A 325 -11.49 -13.01 14.45
N GLU A 326 -12.21 -13.89 13.77
CA GLU A 326 -11.90 -14.30 12.39
C GLU A 326 -12.06 -13.14 11.38
N ALA A 327 -12.98 -12.21 11.63
CA ALA A 327 -13.26 -11.06 10.75
C ALA A 327 -12.43 -9.82 11.07
N ASP A 328 -11.72 -9.76 12.20
CA ASP A 328 -11.17 -8.53 12.80
C ASP A 328 -10.20 -7.81 11.86
N GLU A 329 -9.23 -8.53 11.32
CA GLU A 329 -8.26 -7.98 10.37
C GLU A 329 -8.97 -7.45 9.11
N SER A 330 -9.79 -8.29 8.46
CA SER A 330 -10.52 -7.90 7.25
C SER A 330 -11.48 -6.72 7.50
N LEU A 331 -12.09 -6.62 8.68
CA LEU A 331 -12.99 -5.51 9.02
C LEU A 331 -12.20 -4.22 9.26
N THR A 332 -11.05 -4.29 9.90
CA THR A 332 -10.15 -3.15 10.13
C THR A 332 -9.65 -2.59 8.80
N ASP A 333 -9.18 -3.48 7.93
CA ASP A 333 -8.74 -3.14 6.58
C ASP A 333 -9.85 -2.48 5.75
N VAL A 334 -11.05 -3.05 5.76
CA VAL A 334 -12.22 -2.49 5.09
C VAL A 334 -12.56 -1.09 5.61
N LYS A 335 -12.48 -0.81 6.92
CA LYS A 335 -12.74 0.52 7.49
C LYS A 335 -11.67 1.53 7.08
N ASN A 336 -10.39 1.16 7.19
CA ASN A 336 -9.27 2.00 6.76
C ASN A 336 -9.43 2.43 5.30
N THR A 337 -9.70 1.48 4.46
CA THR A 337 -9.95 1.64 3.03
C THR A 337 -11.11 2.58 2.73
N ARG A 338 -12.21 2.45 3.46
CA ARG A 338 -13.34 3.34 3.32
C ARG A 338 -12.93 4.80 3.52
N LYS A 339 -12.15 5.11 4.55
CA LYS A 339 -11.68 6.48 4.81
C LYS A 339 -10.80 6.99 3.67
N ASN A 340 -9.88 6.17 3.19
CA ASN A 340 -9.04 6.50 2.04
C ASN A 340 -9.86 6.88 0.80
N LEU A 341 -10.85 6.06 0.42
CA LEU A 341 -11.68 6.36 -0.76
C LEU A 341 -12.53 7.59 -0.60
N VAL A 342 -13.09 7.78 0.59
CA VAL A 342 -13.89 8.98 0.86
C VAL A 342 -13.00 10.21 0.72
N GLY A 343 -11.79 10.20 1.28
CA GLY A 343 -10.83 11.30 1.16
C GLY A 343 -10.38 11.53 -0.28
N ALA A 344 -10.07 10.47 -1.01
CA ALA A 344 -9.75 10.51 -2.44
C ALA A 344 -10.90 11.12 -3.27
N LEU A 345 -12.12 10.66 -3.04
CA LEU A 345 -13.29 11.16 -3.74
C LEU A 345 -13.59 12.62 -3.37
N GLN A 346 -13.47 12.99 -2.10
CA GLN A 346 -13.61 14.38 -1.64
C GLN A 346 -12.59 15.28 -2.36
N SER A 347 -11.33 14.87 -2.44
CA SER A 347 -10.29 15.62 -3.14
C SER A 347 -10.62 15.81 -4.62
N LEU A 348 -11.04 14.76 -5.32
CA LEU A 348 -11.37 14.81 -6.75
C LEU A 348 -12.71 15.51 -7.04
N THR A 349 -13.59 15.65 -6.05
CA THR A 349 -14.86 16.41 -6.18
C THR A 349 -14.73 17.87 -5.71
N ASP A 350 -13.63 18.25 -5.06
CA ASP A 350 -13.34 19.63 -4.72
C ASP A 350 -13.11 20.45 -6.02
N PRO A 351 -13.93 21.47 -6.32
CA PRO A 351 -13.81 22.23 -7.56
C PRO A 351 -12.49 22.99 -7.69
N ALA A 352 -11.93 23.48 -6.57
CA ALA A 352 -10.68 24.24 -6.60
C ALA A 352 -9.49 23.31 -6.87
N PHE A 353 -9.46 22.14 -6.20
CA PHE A 353 -8.47 21.13 -6.43
C PHE A 353 -8.50 20.62 -7.89
N PHE A 354 -9.69 20.29 -8.39
CA PHE A 354 -9.83 19.77 -9.74
C PHE A 354 -9.47 20.81 -10.82
N ALA A 355 -9.88 22.08 -10.64
CA ALA A 355 -9.49 23.17 -11.52
C ALA A 355 -7.97 23.41 -11.54
N ALA A 356 -7.28 23.21 -10.40
CA ALA A 356 -5.83 23.29 -10.36
C ALA A 356 -5.18 22.19 -11.23
N LYS A 357 -5.68 20.95 -11.19
CA LYS A 357 -5.23 19.86 -12.06
C LYS A 357 -5.48 20.15 -13.55
N GLU A 358 -6.66 20.64 -13.89
CA GLU A 358 -6.97 21.05 -15.28
C GLU A 358 -6.04 22.17 -15.77
N SER A 359 -5.74 23.13 -14.90
CA SER A 359 -4.82 24.23 -15.21
C SER A 359 -3.39 23.74 -15.43
N GLN A 360 -2.91 22.81 -14.59
CA GLN A 360 -1.57 22.20 -14.72
C GLN A 360 -1.43 21.44 -16.05
N GLU A 361 -2.40 20.59 -16.38
CA GLU A 361 -2.39 19.85 -17.66
C GLU A 361 -2.44 20.81 -18.84
N LYS A 362 -3.34 21.79 -18.81
CA LYS A 362 -3.45 22.81 -19.86
C LYS A 362 -2.15 23.59 -20.07
N ALA A 363 -1.47 23.97 -18.98
CA ALA A 363 -0.20 24.68 -19.05
C ALA A 363 0.92 23.82 -19.68
N LEU A 364 0.99 22.52 -19.34
CA LEU A 364 1.95 21.61 -19.95
C LEU A 364 1.67 21.41 -21.44
N ARG A 365 0.41 21.16 -21.82
CA ARG A 365 -0.02 21.02 -23.23
C ARG A 365 0.28 22.26 -24.04
N ALA A 366 0.07 23.47 -23.48
CA ALA A 366 0.41 24.72 -24.15
C ALA A 366 1.91 24.88 -24.40
N LYS A 367 2.75 24.48 -23.45
CA LYS A 367 4.22 24.50 -23.64
C LYS A 367 4.68 23.50 -24.71
N VAL A 368 4.09 22.31 -24.75
CA VAL A 368 4.35 21.30 -25.80
C VAL A 368 3.92 21.84 -27.16
N ALA A 369 2.74 22.44 -27.26
CA ALA A 369 2.21 23.00 -28.50
C ALA A 369 3.02 24.18 -29.04
N ALA A 370 3.67 24.95 -28.16
CA ALA A 370 4.51 26.09 -28.55
C ALA A 370 5.87 25.67 -29.15
N ASP A 371 6.32 24.44 -28.93
CA ASP A 371 7.56 23.91 -29.48
C ASP A 371 7.24 22.87 -30.57
N PRO A 372 7.55 23.11 -31.86
CA PRO A 372 7.24 22.20 -32.96
C PRO A 372 7.86 20.80 -32.78
N ALA A 373 9.05 20.67 -32.16
CA ALA A 373 9.69 19.40 -31.92
C ALA A 373 8.96 18.60 -30.82
N LEU A 374 8.60 19.26 -29.72
CA LEU A 374 7.81 18.64 -28.64
C LEU A 374 6.39 18.31 -29.12
N GLN A 375 5.76 19.17 -29.90
CA GLN A 375 4.43 18.92 -30.49
C GLN A 375 4.45 17.70 -31.38
N SER A 376 5.46 17.57 -32.26
CA SER A 376 5.59 16.40 -33.15
C SER A 376 5.85 15.11 -32.37
N ALA A 377 6.63 15.17 -31.28
CA ALA A 377 6.99 13.99 -30.51
C ALA A 377 5.92 13.54 -29.51
N TYR A 378 5.17 14.48 -28.91
CA TYR A 378 4.35 14.21 -27.71
C TYR A 378 2.92 14.76 -27.80
N GLY A 379 2.57 15.55 -28.80
CA GLY A 379 1.30 16.27 -28.88
C GLY A 379 0.05 15.38 -28.86
N ASP A 380 0.16 14.14 -29.36
CA ASP A 380 -0.91 13.14 -29.40
C ASP A 380 -1.12 12.35 -28.09
N ALA A 381 -0.25 12.52 -27.11
CA ALA A 381 -0.21 11.66 -25.92
C ALA A 381 -1.48 11.75 -25.07
N TRP A 382 -2.04 12.95 -24.88
CA TRP A 382 -3.28 13.13 -24.11
C TRP A 382 -4.50 12.51 -24.78
N ASP A 383 -4.58 12.60 -26.11
CA ASP A 383 -5.66 11.98 -26.88
C ASP A 383 -5.57 10.45 -26.83
N GLN A 384 -4.35 9.89 -26.79
CA GLN A 384 -4.14 8.45 -26.56
C GLN A 384 -4.58 8.05 -25.14
N ALA A 385 -4.24 8.83 -24.13
CA ALA A 385 -4.70 8.58 -22.76
C ALA A 385 -6.24 8.62 -22.65
N GLU A 386 -6.91 9.59 -23.31
CA GLU A 386 -8.39 9.65 -23.33
C GLU A 386 -9.02 8.44 -24.00
N LYS A 387 -8.42 7.91 -25.09
CA LYS A 387 -8.89 6.66 -25.72
C LYS A 387 -8.78 5.47 -24.79
N ALA A 388 -7.66 5.35 -24.06
CA ALA A 388 -7.47 4.30 -23.07
C ALA A 388 -8.51 4.39 -21.93
N GLU A 389 -8.80 5.59 -21.45
CA GLU A 389 -9.82 5.82 -20.41
C GLU A 389 -11.23 5.47 -20.93
N THR A 390 -11.53 5.75 -22.18
CA THR A 390 -12.81 5.35 -22.80
C THR A 390 -12.94 3.84 -22.86
N ALA A 391 -11.89 3.13 -23.26
CA ALA A 391 -11.87 1.65 -23.26
C ALA A 391 -12.00 1.10 -21.82
N LYS A 392 -11.27 1.67 -20.85
CA LYS A 392 -11.35 1.29 -19.44
C LYS A 392 -12.77 1.37 -18.89
N ARG A 393 -13.47 2.47 -19.14
CA ARG A 393 -14.88 2.66 -18.74
C ARG A 393 -15.79 1.57 -19.32
N ALA A 394 -15.55 1.20 -20.59
CA ALA A 394 -16.37 0.21 -21.27
C ALA A 394 -16.22 -1.23 -20.74
N ILE A 395 -15.03 -1.59 -20.23
CA ILE A 395 -14.76 -2.95 -19.76
C ILE A 395 -14.82 -3.11 -18.25
N PHE A 396 -14.75 -2.02 -17.49
CA PHE A 396 -14.55 -2.04 -16.05
C PHE A 396 -15.60 -2.88 -15.30
N ALA A 397 -16.89 -2.74 -15.63
CA ALA A 397 -17.94 -3.45 -14.91
C ALA A 397 -17.74 -4.98 -14.90
N ARG A 398 -17.29 -5.57 -16.03
CA ARG A 398 -17.00 -7.00 -16.10
C ARG A 398 -15.59 -7.36 -15.62
N TYR A 399 -14.61 -6.52 -15.95
CA TYR A 399 -13.22 -6.76 -15.55
C TYR A 399 -13.04 -6.69 -14.03
N GLY A 400 -13.66 -5.71 -13.38
CA GLY A 400 -13.62 -5.55 -11.93
C GLY A 400 -14.21 -6.73 -11.15
N LEU A 401 -15.17 -7.46 -11.72
CA LEU A 401 -15.72 -8.67 -11.09
C LEU A 401 -14.67 -9.77 -10.89
N PHE A 402 -13.65 -9.85 -11.76
CA PHE A 402 -12.59 -10.85 -11.68
C PHE A 402 -11.29 -10.27 -11.09
N ALA A 403 -10.90 -9.08 -11.51
CA ALA A 403 -9.58 -8.53 -11.21
C ALA A 403 -9.52 -7.81 -9.86
N GLU A 404 -10.68 -7.34 -9.35
CA GLU A 404 -10.78 -6.57 -8.12
C GLU A 404 -11.53 -7.32 -7.01
N ASP A 405 -11.61 -8.64 -7.08
CA ASP A 405 -12.32 -9.52 -6.14
C ASP A 405 -13.77 -9.09 -5.83
N PHE A 406 -14.44 -8.46 -6.80
CA PHE A 406 -15.81 -8.03 -6.59
C PHE A 406 -16.77 -9.22 -6.54
N ALA A 407 -16.55 -10.25 -7.38
CA ALA A 407 -17.48 -11.36 -7.56
C ALA A 407 -17.07 -12.69 -6.94
N PHE A 408 -15.80 -12.93 -6.68
CA PHE A 408 -15.28 -14.25 -6.26
C PHE A 408 -14.41 -14.16 -5.00
N ARG A 409 -14.88 -13.42 -4.01
CA ARG A 409 -14.14 -13.18 -2.78
C ARG A 409 -14.10 -14.43 -1.89
N SER A 410 -13.01 -15.18 -2.02
CA SER A 410 -12.70 -16.38 -1.27
C SER A 410 -11.22 -16.70 -1.43
N ASP A 411 -10.51 -16.97 -0.35
CA ASP A 411 -9.11 -17.41 -0.41
C ASP A 411 -9.01 -18.76 -1.14
N LEU A 412 -9.98 -19.65 -0.94
CA LEU A 412 -10.04 -20.94 -1.63
C LEU A 412 -10.25 -20.77 -3.15
N TYR A 413 -11.03 -19.76 -3.58
CA TYR A 413 -11.15 -19.46 -5.01
C TYR A 413 -9.86 -18.84 -5.57
N GLY A 414 -9.20 -17.94 -4.85
CA GLY A 414 -7.91 -17.37 -5.24
C GLY A 414 -6.84 -18.45 -5.43
N ILE A 415 -6.77 -19.42 -4.50
CA ILE A 415 -5.90 -20.60 -4.60
C ILE A 415 -6.23 -21.41 -5.86
N ALA A 416 -7.51 -21.69 -6.11
CA ALA A 416 -7.94 -22.44 -7.29
C ALA A 416 -7.58 -21.72 -8.60
N GLN A 417 -7.84 -20.41 -8.66
CA GLN A 417 -7.51 -19.57 -9.81
C GLN A 417 -6.00 -19.54 -10.07
N THR A 418 -5.20 -19.36 -9.01
CA THR A 418 -3.73 -19.40 -9.12
C THR A 418 -3.22 -20.74 -9.66
N LEU A 419 -3.76 -21.86 -9.17
CA LEU A 419 -3.40 -23.19 -9.68
C LEU A 419 -3.76 -23.37 -11.16
N VAL A 420 -4.94 -22.92 -11.58
CA VAL A 420 -5.40 -23.00 -12.97
C VAL A 420 -4.53 -22.12 -13.88
N LEU A 421 -4.35 -20.85 -13.53
CA LEU A 421 -3.52 -19.93 -14.30
C LEU A 421 -2.08 -20.42 -14.40
N ARG A 422 -1.47 -20.83 -13.26
CA ARG A 422 -0.11 -21.37 -13.22
C ARG A 422 0.07 -22.58 -14.14
N ALA A 423 -0.87 -23.50 -14.12
CA ALA A 423 -0.81 -24.70 -14.92
C ALA A 423 -0.78 -24.39 -16.44
N GLU A 424 -1.51 -23.39 -16.88
CA GLU A 424 -1.53 -22.92 -18.26
C GLU A 424 -0.30 -22.07 -18.60
N GLU A 425 0.10 -21.15 -17.71
CA GLU A 425 1.24 -20.27 -17.92
C GLU A 425 2.58 -21.05 -17.96
N ASP A 426 2.70 -22.13 -17.21
CA ASP A 426 3.90 -22.98 -17.22
C ASP A 426 4.11 -23.71 -18.55
N GLN A 427 3.10 -23.78 -19.43
CA GLN A 427 3.25 -24.28 -20.81
C GLN A 427 3.92 -23.26 -21.73
N LYS A 428 4.02 -22.00 -21.32
CA LYS A 428 4.55 -20.91 -22.16
C LYS A 428 6.02 -20.61 -21.80
N PRO A 429 6.81 -20.11 -22.77
CA PRO A 429 8.12 -19.53 -22.48
C PRO A 429 7.99 -18.39 -21.43
N ASN A 430 8.97 -18.25 -20.54
CA ASN A 430 8.95 -17.28 -19.44
C ASN A 430 8.50 -15.86 -19.86
N GLY A 431 9.05 -15.32 -20.93
CA GLY A 431 8.72 -13.97 -21.42
C GLY A 431 7.33 -13.82 -22.09
N GLU A 432 6.57 -14.90 -22.24
CA GLU A 432 5.21 -14.93 -22.81
C GLU A 432 4.14 -15.20 -21.74
N ARG A 433 4.57 -15.52 -20.51
CA ARG A 433 3.68 -15.72 -19.37
C ARG A 433 3.10 -14.38 -18.89
N LEU A 434 2.00 -14.47 -18.16
CA LEU A 434 1.53 -13.34 -17.37
C LEU A 434 2.63 -12.94 -16.38
N PRO A 435 2.86 -11.65 -16.10
CA PRO A 435 3.97 -11.19 -15.28
C PRO A 435 4.06 -11.87 -13.92
N GLU A 436 2.93 -12.09 -13.26
CA GLU A 436 2.83 -12.73 -11.95
C GLU A 436 3.18 -14.24 -11.95
N PHE A 437 3.38 -14.84 -13.12
CA PHE A 437 3.82 -16.23 -13.31
C PHE A 437 5.22 -16.30 -13.93
N ALA A 438 5.96 -15.21 -13.97
CA ALA A 438 7.35 -15.22 -14.39
C ALA A 438 8.22 -16.07 -13.45
N ASP A 439 9.34 -16.57 -13.96
CA ASP A 439 10.27 -17.37 -13.16
C ASP A 439 10.84 -16.58 -11.96
N SER A 440 10.95 -15.25 -12.07
CA SER A 440 11.38 -14.35 -11.00
C SER A 440 10.46 -14.40 -9.78
N ASP A 441 9.15 -14.56 -9.97
CA ASP A 441 8.15 -14.50 -8.90
C ASP A 441 7.78 -15.87 -8.32
N ARG A 442 8.38 -16.94 -8.84
CA ARG A 442 8.02 -18.32 -8.49
C ARG A 442 8.16 -18.63 -6.99
N ALA A 443 9.21 -18.17 -6.35
CA ALA A 443 9.47 -18.43 -4.93
C ALA A 443 8.42 -17.75 -4.02
N SER A 444 8.11 -16.49 -4.29
CA SER A 444 7.07 -15.74 -3.56
C SER A 444 5.69 -16.32 -3.79
N GLN A 445 5.39 -16.73 -5.05
CA GLN A 445 4.14 -17.42 -5.36
C GLN A 445 4.00 -18.76 -4.62
N ASP A 446 5.10 -19.53 -4.52
CA ASP A 446 5.10 -20.81 -3.78
C ASP A 446 4.93 -20.59 -2.27
N LEU A 447 5.53 -19.55 -1.70
CA LEU A 447 5.38 -19.19 -0.29
C LEU A 447 3.90 -18.91 0.05
N GLU A 448 3.22 -18.15 -0.79
CA GLU A 448 1.80 -17.82 -0.62
C GLU A 448 0.90 -19.03 -0.90
N LEU A 449 1.06 -19.69 -2.06
CA LEU A 449 0.22 -20.81 -2.48
C LEU A 449 0.27 -21.99 -1.53
N PHE A 450 1.44 -22.22 -0.89
CA PHE A 450 1.64 -23.34 0.04
C PHE A 450 1.66 -22.89 1.51
N SER A 451 1.14 -21.70 1.80
CA SER A 451 1.00 -21.21 3.16
C SER A 451 0.12 -22.15 4.01
N PRO A 452 0.58 -22.52 5.23
CA PRO A 452 -0.24 -23.27 6.19
C PRO A 452 -1.17 -22.35 7.01
N ALA A 453 -1.32 -21.10 6.63
CA ALA A 453 -2.20 -20.15 7.31
C ALA A 453 -3.64 -20.70 7.44
N PRO A 454 -4.34 -20.38 8.53
CA PRO A 454 -5.71 -20.84 8.72
C PRO A 454 -6.64 -20.24 7.67
N ILE A 455 -7.54 -21.07 7.12
CA ILE A 455 -8.65 -20.65 6.28
C ILE A 455 -9.93 -20.90 7.09
N TYR A 456 -10.80 -19.90 7.19
CA TYR A 456 -12.00 -19.94 8.02
C TYR A 456 -13.24 -20.28 7.18
N PRO A 457 -13.70 -21.55 7.12
CA PRO A 457 -14.74 -21.96 6.17
C PRO A 457 -16.06 -21.20 6.29
N ASN A 458 -16.42 -20.76 7.51
CA ASN A 458 -17.67 -20.01 7.70
C ASN A 458 -17.54 -18.57 7.21
N LEU A 459 -16.39 -17.92 7.37
CA LEU A 459 -16.09 -16.61 6.80
C LEU A 459 -16.02 -16.68 5.28
N GLU A 460 -15.37 -17.72 4.74
CA GLU A 460 -15.32 -18.01 3.32
C GLU A 460 -16.72 -18.11 2.69
N LYS A 461 -17.64 -18.88 3.32
CA LYS A 461 -19.02 -19.05 2.85
C LYS A 461 -19.77 -17.72 2.76
N VAL A 462 -19.71 -16.88 3.79
CA VAL A 462 -20.47 -15.63 3.80
C VAL A 462 -19.85 -14.61 2.84
N SER A 463 -18.53 -14.57 2.72
CA SER A 463 -17.80 -13.69 1.80
C SER A 463 -18.07 -14.05 0.34
N LEU A 464 -17.97 -15.35 0.01
CA LEU A 464 -18.26 -15.84 -1.33
C LEU A 464 -19.72 -15.67 -1.69
N ALA A 465 -20.66 -15.96 -0.77
CA ALA A 465 -22.09 -15.80 -1.02
C ALA A 465 -22.45 -14.34 -1.33
N ASP A 466 -21.90 -13.40 -0.58
CA ASP A 466 -22.11 -11.96 -0.82
C ASP A 466 -21.55 -11.49 -2.16
N SER A 467 -20.34 -11.94 -2.53
CA SER A 467 -19.71 -11.58 -3.79
C SER A 467 -20.40 -12.23 -5.00
N LEU A 468 -20.96 -13.44 -4.87
CA LEU A 468 -21.81 -14.07 -5.89
C LEU A 468 -23.17 -13.36 -6.03
N ALA A 469 -23.72 -12.83 -4.95
CA ALA A 469 -24.90 -11.98 -5.02
C ALA A 469 -24.59 -10.66 -5.78
N LEU A 470 -23.45 -10.04 -5.50
CA LEU A 470 -22.98 -8.85 -6.22
C LEU A 470 -22.77 -9.11 -7.71
N LEU A 471 -22.25 -10.28 -8.09
CA LEU A 471 -22.16 -10.73 -9.49
C LEU A 471 -23.53 -10.70 -10.15
N THR A 472 -24.53 -11.27 -9.50
CA THR A 472 -25.92 -11.35 -10.00
C THR A 472 -26.55 -9.96 -10.09
N GLU A 473 -26.36 -9.12 -9.09
CA GLU A 473 -26.84 -7.73 -9.06
C GLU A 473 -26.23 -6.88 -10.18
N THR A 474 -24.95 -7.12 -10.49
CA THR A 474 -24.21 -6.34 -11.49
C THR A 474 -24.57 -6.73 -12.92
N LEU A 475 -24.70 -8.03 -13.21
CA LEU A 475 -24.87 -8.55 -14.56
C LEU A 475 -26.31 -8.96 -14.90
N GLY A 476 -27.14 -9.17 -13.88
CA GLY A 476 -28.50 -9.75 -14.05
C GLY A 476 -28.50 -11.28 -14.01
N ALA A 477 -29.59 -11.86 -13.54
CA ALA A 477 -29.73 -13.31 -13.31
C ALA A 477 -29.63 -14.17 -14.60
N ASP A 478 -29.95 -13.58 -15.74
CA ASP A 478 -29.95 -14.26 -17.02
C ASP A 478 -28.60 -14.17 -17.77
N ASP A 479 -27.63 -13.45 -17.21
CA ASP A 479 -26.30 -13.35 -17.83
C ASP A 479 -25.62 -14.75 -17.84
N PRO A 480 -25.07 -15.19 -18.98
CA PRO A 480 -24.45 -16.52 -19.11
C PRO A 480 -23.38 -16.79 -18.03
N LEU A 481 -22.62 -15.77 -17.62
CA LEU A 481 -21.62 -15.90 -16.56
C LEU A 481 -22.27 -16.18 -15.19
N VAL A 482 -23.37 -15.50 -14.87
CA VAL A 482 -24.15 -15.72 -13.64
C VAL A 482 -24.74 -17.12 -13.63
N VAL A 483 -25.42 -17.50 -14.72
CA VAL A 483 -26.03 -18.84 -14.88
C VAL A 483 -24.99 -19.94 -14.70
N GLN A 484 -23.84 -19.81 -15.37
CA GLN A 484 -22.74 -20.78 -15.28
C GLN A 484 -22.16 -20.84 -13.85
N THR A 485 -21.93 -19.70 -13.22
CA THR A 485 -21.34 -19.60 -11.89
C THR A 485 -22.26 -20.19 -10.83
N LEU A 486 -23.53 -19.81 -10.83
CA LEU A 486 -24.50 -20.24 -9.83
C LEU A 486 -24.96 -21.68 -10.01
N ALA A 487 -24.90 -22.22 -11.24
CA ALA A 487 -25.31 -23.60 -11.57
C ALA A 487 -26.72 -23.96 -11.01
N GLY A 488 -27.67 -23.04 -11.14
CA GLY A 488 -29.06 -23.22 -10.71
C GLY A 488 -29.29 -23.11 -9.18
N LYS A 489 -28.31 -22.64 -8.41
CA LYS A 489 -28.42 -22.47 -6.95
C LYS A 489 -28.46 -20.99 -6.57
N PRO A 490 -29.13 -20.62 -5.45
CA PRO A 490 -28.93 -19.30 -4.85
C PRO A 490 -27.45 -19.07 -4.45
N PRO A 491 -27.00 -17.80 -4.41
CA PRO A 491 -25.61 -17.48 -4.04
C PRO A 491 -25.10 -18.14 -2.76
N SER A 492 -25.93 -18.16 -1.69
CA SER A 492 -25.57 -18.79 -0.40
C SER A 492 -25.39 -20.30 -0.49
N GLU A 493 -26.29 -21.01 -1.21
CA GLU A 493 -26.20 -22.46 -1.40
C GLU A 493 -25.03 -22.80 -2.33
N ARG A 494 -24.76 -21.97 -3.35
CA ARG A 494 -23.62 -22.15 -4.25
C ARG A 494 -22.31 -21.98 -3.50
N ALA A 495 -22.17 -20.93 -2.71
CA ALA A 495 -20.99 -20.71 -1.89
C ALA A 495 -20.76 -21.87 -0.90
N ALA A 496 -21.81 -22.30 -0.19
CA ALA A 496 -21.71 -23.45 0.73
C ALA A 496 -21.26 -24.72 -0.02
N ALA A 497 -21.85 -25.01 -1.17
CA ALA A 497 -21.50 -26.20 -1.97
C ALA A 497 -20.04 -26.17 -2.47
N LEU A 498 -19.50 -24.99 -2.80
CA LEU A 498 -18.12 -24.82 -3.23
C LEU A 498 -17.15 -24.98 -2.06
N ILE A 499 -17.41 -24.29 -0.95
CA ILE A 499 -16.52 -24.30 0.22
C ILE A 499 -16.53 -25.67 0.92
N ASP A 500 -17.69 -26.28 1.11
CA ASP A 500 -17.78 -27.62 1.76
C ASP A 500 -17.26 -28.74 0.87
N GLY A 501 -17.26 -28.54 -0.44
CA GLY A 501 -16.82 -29.56 -1.41
C GLY A 501 -15.34 -29.49 -1.78
N THR A 502 -14.65 -28.38 -1.54
CA THR A 502 -13.23 -28.22 -1.90
C THR A 502 -12.31 -28.83 -0.87
N THR A 503 -11.17 -29.33 -1.35
CA THR A 503 -10.07 -29.86 -0.51
C THR A 503 -8.85 -28.94 -0.50
N LEU A 504 -8.96 -27.74 -1.08
CA LEU A 504 -7.83 -26.79 -1.25
C LEU A 504 -7.35 -26.16 0.07
N ALA A 505 -8.07 -26.31 1.18
CA ALA A 505 -7.55 -25.94 2.50
C ALA A 505 -6.31 -26.79 2.87
N ASP A 506 -6.18 -28.01 2.35
CA ASP A 506 -5.01 -28.86 2.56
C ASP A 506 -3.85 -28.47 1.64
N VAL A 507 -2.73 -28.03 2.24
CA VAL A 507 -1.49 -27.68 1.55
C VAL A 507 -0.94 -28.84 0.70
N ALA A 508 -1.10 -30.09 1.13
CA ALA A 508 -0.63 -31.25 0.38
C ALA A 508 -1.43 -31.41 -0.94
N VAL A 509 -2.71 -31.07 -0.94
CA VAL A 509 -3.54 -31.03 -2.17
C VAL A 509 -3.03 -29.96 -3.12
N ARG A 510 -2.79 -28.74 -2.61
CA ARG A 510 -2.24 -27.62 -3.43
C ARG A 510 -0.91 -28.01 -4.07
N LYS A 511 0.03 -28.56 -3.27
CA LYS A 511 1.35 -29.03 -3.76
C LYS A 511 1.21 -30.12 -4.83
N ARG A 512 0.30 -31.08 -4.64
CA ARG A 512 0.06 -32.15 -5.62
C ARG A 512 -0.48 -31.60 -6.95
N LEU A 513 -1.44 -30.66 -6.90
CA LEU A 513 -2.01 -30.03 -8.10
C LEU A 513 -0.96 -29.19 -8.82
N ALA A 514 -0.21 -28.37 -8.07
CA ALA A 514 0.83 -27.52 -8.66
C ALA A 514 1.97 -28.35 -9.30
N SER A 515 2.45 -29.40 -8.62
CA SER A 515 3.51 -30.29 -9.16
C SER A 515 3.04 -31.16 -10.32
N GLY A 516 1.76 -31.53 -10.35
CA GLY A 516 1.16 -32.28 -11.46
C GLY A 516 0.81 -31.42 -12.66
N GLY A 517 0.90 -30.10 -12.52
CA GLY A 517 0.71 -29.12 -13.61
C GLY A 517 -0.63 -29.25 -14.32
N LEU A 518 -0.63 -28.94 -15.63
CA LEU A 518 -1.85 -28.90 -16.44
C LEU A 518 -2.62 -30.21 -16.43
N ALA A 519 -1.96 -31.35 -16.42
CA ALA A 519 -2.62 -32.67 -16.40
C ALA A 519 -3.40 -32.89 -15.10
N ALA A 520 -2.82 -32.58 -13.96
CA ALA A 520 -3.47 -32.77 -12.65
C ALA A 520 -4.62 -31.76 -12.45
N VAL A 521 -4.41 -30.49 -12.82
CA VAL A 521 -5.44 -29.47 -12.73
C VAL A 521 -6.62 -29.77 -13.66
N SER A 522 -6.36 -30.20 -14.89
CA SER A 522 -7.41 -30.58 -15.85
C SER A 522 -8.23 -31.79 -15.42
N ALA A 523 -7.59 -32.77 -14.76
CA ALA A 523 -8.25 -33.98 -14.25
C ALA A 523 -8.94 -33.76 -12.89
N SER A 524 -8.74 -32.61 -12.25
CA SER A 524 -9.31 -32.34 -10.92
C SER A 524 -10.84 -32.25 -10.96
N THR A 525 -11.46 -32.95 -9.99
CA THR A 525 -12.91 -32.91 -9.74
C THR A 525 -13.27 -32.04 -8.52
N ASP A 526 -12.28 -31.36 -7.94
CA ASP A 526 -12.52 -30.39 -6.88
C ASP A 526 -13.42 -29.25 -7.38
N PRO A 527 -14.54 -28.96 -6.71
CA PRO A 527 -15.55 -28.04 -7.24
C PRO A 527 -15.03 -26.60 -7.38
N MET A 528 -14.05 -26.16 -6.58
CA MET A 528 -13.47 -24.83 -6.69
C MET A 528 -12.51 -24.75 -7.89
N VAL A 529 -11.68 -25.80 -8.10
CA VAL A 529 -10.81 -25.90 -9.28
C VAL A 529 -11.65 -26.01 -10.57
N MET A 530 -12.76 -26.75 -10.53
CA MET A 530 -13.69 -26.82 -11.68
C MET A 530 -14.29 -25.47 -12.01
N LEU A 531 -14.73 -24.69 -11.01
CA LEU A 531 -15.23 -23.33 -11.21
C LEU A 531 -14.15 -22.43 -11.80
N ALA A 532 -12.96 -22.42 -11.24
CA ALA A 532 -11.85 -21.60 -11.73
C ALA A 532 -11.51 -21.92 -13.20
N ARG A 533 -11.46 -23.21 -13.57
CA ARG A 533 -11.27 -23.65 -14.97
C ARG A 533 -12.38 -23.20 -15.91
N GLN A 534 -13.62 -23.21 -15.44
CA GLN A 534 -14.77 -22.75 -16.25
C GLN A 534 -14.70 -21.24 -16.51
N LEU A 535 -14.17 -20.48 -15.57
CA LEU A 535 -14.10 -19.01 -15.65
C LEU A 535 -12.82 -18.50 -16.30
N ASP A 536 -11.75 -19.28 -16.35
CA ASP A 536 -10.44 -18.89 -16.89
C ASP A 536 -10.51 -18.33 -18.33
N PRO A 537 -11.24 -18.94 -19.30
CA PRO A 537 -11.34 -18.37 -20.64
C PRO A 537 -11.95 -16.97 -20.67
N ILE A 538 -12.94 -16.71 -19.82
CA ILE A 538 -13.60 -15.39 -19.72
C ILE A 538 -12.63 -14.37 -19.11
N TYR A 539 -11.95 -14.76 -18.01
CA TYR A 539 -10.93 -13.93 -17.38
C TYR A 539 -9.82 -13.55 -18.38
N ARG A 540 -9.28 -14.50 -19.14
CA ARG A 540 -8.23 -14.26 -20.15
C ARG A 540 -8.67 -13.31 -21.26
N ILE A 541 -9.90 -13.42 -21.74
CA ILE A 541 -10.45 -12.47 -22.73
C ILE A 541 -10.50 -11.07 -22.14
N LEU A 542 -11.04 -10.90 -20.94
CA LEU A 542 -11.12 -9.60 -20.27
C LEU A 542 -9.73 -9.02 -19.97
N ARG A 543 -8.81 -9.86 -19.50
CA ARG A 543 -7.42 -9.49 -19.25
C ARG A 543 -6.71 -9.04 -20.53
N THR A 544 -6.85 -9.78 -21.61
CA THR A 544 -6.27 -9.42 -22.92
C THR A 544 -6.80 -8.08 -23.41
N ARG A 545 -8.09 -7.83 -23.27
CA ARG A 545 -8.68 -6.53 -23.61
C ARG A 545 -8.13 -5.42 -22.71
N GLN A 546 -8.05 -5.63 -21.41
CA GLN A 546 -7.47 -4.68 -20.47
C GLN A 546 -6.01 -4.37 -20.83
N GLU A 547 -5.20 -5.37 -21.13
CA GLU A 547 -3.80 -5.18 -21.51
C GLU A 547 -3.64 -4.47 -22.86
N SER A 548 -4.41 -4.86 -23.89
CA SER A 548 -4.25 -4.33 -25.24
C SER A 548 -4.95 -2.99 -25.49
N GLU A 549 -6.16 -2.80 -24.94
CA GLU A 549 -6.97 -1.61 -25.19
C GLU A 549 -6.73 -0.48 -24.16
N VAL A 550 -6.25 -0.84 -22.96
CA VAL A 550 -6.05 0.12 -21.87
C VAL A 550 -4.57 0.24 -21.48
N VAL A 551 -3.99 -0.80 -20.85
CA VAL A 551 -2.66 -0.72 -20.20
C VAL A 551 -1.56 -0.35 -21.19
N SER A 552 -1.52 -0.99 -22.36
CA SER A 552 -0.49 -0.73 -23.38
C SER A 552 -0.58 0.69 -23.94
N VAL A 553 -1.81 1.19 -24.13
CA VAL A 553 -2.08 2.54 -24.65
C VAL A 553 -1.75 3.59 -23.59
N GLU A 554 -2.16 3.37 -22.33
CA GLU A 554 -1.79 4.22 -21.20
C GLU A 554 -0.27 4.31 -21.03
N GLN A 555 0.43 3.17 -21.03
CA GLN A 555 1.89 3.16 -20.89
C GLN A 555 2.57 3.94 -22.01
N ALA A 556 2.12 3.81 -23.25
CA ALA A 556 2.65 4.58 -24.37
C ALA A 556 2.39 6.08 -24.23
N ALA A 557 1.18 6.46 -23.81
CA ALA A 557 0.77 7.84 -23.61
C ALA A 557 1.53 8.49 -22.43
N TYR A 558 1.54 7.84 -21.27
CA TYR A 558 2.21 8.37 -20.07
C TYR A 558 3.73 8.47 -20.23
N ALA A 559 4.36 7.54 -20.95
CA ALA A 559 5.78 7.67 -21.29
C ALA A 559 6.09 8.91 -22.13
N LYS A 560 5.19 9.27 -23.07
CA LYS A 560 5.30 10.52 -23.85
C LYS A 560 5.07 11.75 -22.98
N ILE A 561 4.03 11.76 -22.14
CA ILE A 561 3.70 12.85 -21.21
C ILE A 561 4.86 13.10 -20.25
N ALA A 562 5.42 12.05 -19.66
CA ALA A 562 6.56 12.18 -18.76
C ALA A 562 7.80 12.74 -19.44
N ARG A 563 8.11 12.31 -20.68
CA ARG A 563 9.21 12.91 -21.46
C ARG A 563 8.96 14.37 -21.80
N ALA A 564 7.73 14.74 -22.11
CA ALA A 564 7.35 16.13 -22.31
C ALA A 564 7.54 16.96 -21.04
N GLN A 565 7.14 16.44 -19.87
CA GLN A 565 7.37 17.09 -18.58
C GLN A 565 8.86 17.30 -18.30
N LEU A 566 9.68 16.26 -18.48
CA LEU A 566 11.12 16.32 -18.29
C LEU A 566 11.78 17.36 -19.24
N ALA A 567 11.37 17.38 -20.50
CA ALA A 567 11.86 18.37 -21.48
C ALA A 567 11.48 19.81 -21.12
N VAL A 568 10.27 20.02 -20.65
CA VAL A 568 9.78 21.35 -20.22
C VAL A 568 10.38 21.79 -18.89
N ALA A 569 10.68 20.83 -17.98
CA ALA A 569 11.24 21.11 -16.65
C ALA A 569 12.75 21.35 -16.64
N ALA A 570 13.40 21.44 -17.80
CA ALA A 570 14.87 21.46 -17.99
C ALA A 570 15.65 22.12 -16.84
N GLY A 571 16.43 21.29 -16.10
CA GLY A 571 17.25 21.75 -14.97
C GLY A 571 16.58 21.69 -13.58
N SER A 572 15.32 21.29 -13.48
CA SER A 572 14.63 21.05 -12.21
C SER A 572 14.66 19.56 -11.87
N SER A 573 14.81 19.22 -10.58
CA SER A 573 14.66 17.84 -10.11
C SER A 573 13.19 17.43 -10.23
N VAL A 574 12.94 16.25 -10.83
CA VAL A 574 11.60 15.67 -11.00
C VAL A 574 11.63 14.26 -10.44
N TYR A 575 10.63 13.91 -9.65
CA TYR A 575 10.48 12.55 -9.11
C TYR A 575 9.34 11.82 -9.84
N PRO A 576 9.41 10.50 -10.01
CA PRO A 576 8.32 9.71 -10.58
C PRO A 576 7.23 9.45 -9.55
N ASP A 577 6.02 9.12 -10.01
CA ASP A 577 5.01 8.55 -9.13
C ASP A 577 5.56 7.33 -8.38
N ALA A 578 5.07 7.12 -7.16
CA ALA A 578 5.42 5.97 -6.35
C ALA A 578 4.88 4.67 -6.98
N THR A 579 5.61 3.57 -6.77
CA THR A 579 5.36 2.27 -7.43
C THR A 579 5.49 1.08 -6.48
N PHE A 580 5.34 1.30 -5.19
CA PHE A 580 5.59 0.34 -4.12
C PHE A 580 7.06 -0.15 -4.12
N THR A 581 7.97 0.76 -4.39
CA THR A 581 9.42 0.55 -4.32
C THR A 581 10.05 1.57 -3.39
N LEU A 582 11.24 1.24 -2.88
CA LEU A 582 11.90 2.06 -1.87
C LEU A 582 12.14 3.50 -2.35
N ARG A 583 11.70 4.46 -1.53
CA ARG A 583 11.83 5.90 -1.75
C ARG A 583 12.35 6.61 -0.51
N LEU A 584 12.98 7.74 -0.74
CA LEU A 584 13.40 8.68 0.28
C LEU A 584 12.49 9.91 0.25
N SER A 585 11.77 10.16 1.33
CA SER A 585 11.08 11.42 1.58
C SER A 585 11.81 12.18 2.68
N TYR A 586 11.65 13.49 2.74
CA TYR A 586 12.25 14.32 3.76
C TYR A 586 11.30 15.45 4.15
N GLY A 587 11.56 16.09 5.28
CA GLY A 587 10.77 17.19 5.79
C GLY A 587 11.30 17.64 7.15
N LYS A 588 10.44 18.28 7.91
CA LYS A 588 10.75 18.76 9.27
C LYS A 588 9.61 18.39 10.23
N VAL A 589 9.94 18.24 11.49
CA VAL A 589 8.95 18.14 12.56
C VAL A 589 8.24 19.48 12.70
N ALA A 590 6.93 19.53 12.48
CA ALA A 590 6.17 20.78 12.52
C ALA A 590 4.68 20.53 12.79
N GLY A 591 4.12 21.24 13.77
CA GLY A 591 2.68 21.39 13.89
C GLY A 591 2.06 22.13 12.70
N TYR A 592 0.76 22.43 12.77
CA TYR A 592 0.04 23.13 11.72
C TYR A 592 -1.11 23.97 12.29
N THR A 593 -1.79 24.73 11.43
CA THR A 593 -2.98 25.48 11.83
C THR A 593 -4.20 24.89 11.16
N GLN A 594 -5.21 24.55 11.96
CA GLN A 594 -6.49 24.04 11.49
C GLN A 594 -7.62 24.91 12.06
N GLU A 595 -8.48 25.47 11.20
CA GLU A 595 -9.58 26.35 11.59
C GLU A 595 -9.16 27.52 12.51
N GLY A 596 -7.99 28.08 12.26
CA GLY A 596 -7.41 29.16 13.05
C GLY A 596 -6.82 28.76 14.41
N LYS A 597 -6.83 27.47 14.74
CA LYS A 597 -6.23 26.92 15.97
C LYS A 597 -4.89 26.28 15.65
N SER A 598 -3.91 26.48 16.53
CA SER A 598 -2.60 25.80 16.44
C SER A 598 -2.75 24.35 16.90
N VAL A 599 -2.30 23.42 16.06
CA VAL A 599 -2.17 21.99 16.35
C VAL A 599 -0.70 21.72 16.66
N PRO A 600 -0.34 21.22 17.86
CA PRO A 600 1.05 21.03 18.26
C PRO A 600 1.73 19.91 17.46
N ALA A 601 3.08 19.98 17.39
CA ALA A 601 3.85 18.95 16.69
C ALA A 601 3.88 17.61 17.45
N TRP A 602 3.55 17.57 18.75
CA TRP A 602 3.54 16.35 19.57
C TRP A 602 2.28 16.20 20.39
N THR A 603 1.93 14.94 20.64
CA THR A 603 1.16 14.48 21.81
C THR A 603 2.11 13.95 22.88
N THR A 604 1.64 13.76 24.10
CA THR A 604 2.44 13.24 25.23
C THR A 604 1.68 12.18 26.01
N PHE A 605 2.39 11.36 26.78
CA PHE A 605 1.76 10.40 27.69
C PHE A 605 0.85 11.07 28.72
N GLY A 606 1.19 12.27 29.17
CA GLY A 606 0.36 13.04 30.10
C GLY A 606 -1.00 13.42 29.53
N ALA A 607 -1.09 13.61 28.20
CA ALA A 607 -2.32 13.97 27.51
C ALA A 607 -3.21 12.76 27.15
N LEU A 608 -2.66 11.53 27.09
CA LEU A 608 -3.39 10.30 26.78
C LEU A 608 -4.57 10.06 27.77
N TYR A 609 -4.30 10.15 29.07
CA TYR A 609 -5.31 9.82 30.09
C TYR A 609 -6.47 10.83 30.16
N PRO A 610 -6.23 12.16 30.09
CA PRO A 610 -7.31 13.12 29.90
C PRO A 610 -8.10 12.91 28.61
N TYR A 611 -7.43 12.52 27.52
CA TYR A 611 -8.10 12.21 26.24
C TYR A 611 -9.03 11.00 26.39
N ALA A 612 -8.56 9.91 27.00
CA ALA A 612 -9.40 8.76 27.32
C ALA A 612 -10.63 9.15 28.18
N ALA A 613 -10.40 9.96 29.22
CA ALA A 613 -11.47 10.40 30.11
C ALA A 613 -12.49 11.31 29.41
N ALA A 614 -12.06 12.15 28.47
CA ALA A 614 -12.96 12.99 27.66
C ALA A 614 -13.91 12.18 26.78
N HIS A 615 -13.52 10.94 26.44
CA HIS A 615 -14.32 9.96 25.71
C HIS A 615 -14.94 8.89 26.63
N GLU A 616 -15.15 9.21 27.91
CA GLU A 616 -15.77 8.34 28.92
C GLU A 616 -15.00 7.02 29.14
N SER A 617 -13.78 6.89 28.61
CA SER A 617 -12.97 5.65 28.60
C SER A 617 -13.71 4.43 28.05
N LEU A 618 -14.64 4.64 27.10
CA LEU A 618 -15.37 3.61 26.39
C LEU A 618 -14.64 3.20 25.10
N PRO A 619 -14.85 1.99 24.59
CA PRO A 619 -14.28 1.62 23.28
C PRO A 619 -14.71 2.61 22.18
N PRO A 620 -13.79 3.01 21.28
CA PRO A 620 -12.42 2.56 21.11
C PRO A 620 -11.37 3.32 21.95
N TYR A 621 -11.77 4.14 22.93
CA TYR A 621 -10.89 4.96 23.78
C TYR A 621 -10.58 4.33 25.15
N GLN A 622 -10.91 3.08 25.34
CA GLN A 622 -10.61 2.33 26.55
C GLN A 622 -9.12 1.97 26.61
N LEU A 623 -8.44 2.38 27.68
CA LEU A 623 -7.07 1.95 27.94
C LEU A 623 -7.04 0.52 28.49
N SER A 624 -6.05 -0.26 28.08
CA SER A 624 -5.83 -1.61 28.61
C SER A 624 -5.40 -1.58 30.09
N PRO A 625 -5.61 -2.66 30.84
CA PRO A 625 -5.18 -2.76 32.25
C PRO A 625 -3.70 -2.48 32.45
N ALA A 626 -2.85 -2.85 31.49
CA ALA A 626 -1.41 -2.60 31.52
C ALA A 626 -1.12 -1.10 31.53
N TRP A 627 -1.76 -0.32 30.65
CA TRP A 627 -1.60 1.12 30.57
C TRP A 627 -2.20 1.85 31.78
N LEU A 628 -3.33 1.41 32.29
CA LEU A 628 -3.91 1.96 33.53
C LEU A 628 -2.97 1.78 34.71
N SER A 629 -2.35 0.61 34.82
CA SER A 629 -1.41 0.28 35.92
C SER A 629 -0.07 1.01 35.76
N ALA A 630 0.34 1.34 34.54
CA ALA A 630 1.59 2.02 34.26
C ALA A 630 1.51 3.55 34.42
N LYS A 631 0.32 4.14 34.56
CA LYS A 631 0.09 5.59 34.59
C LYS A 631 1.10 6.37 35.48
N SER A 632 1.32 5.88 36.70
CA SER A 632 2.25 6.53 37.66
C SER A 632 3.73 6.26 37.37
N LYS A 633 4.06 5.37 36.46
CA LYS A 633 5.42 4.97 36.07
C LYS A 633 5.89 5.69 34.80
N LEU A 634 4.96 6.22 34.01
CA LEU A 634 5.25 6.93 32.78
C LEU A 634 5.58 8.39 33.06
N THR A 635 6.51 8.92 32.29
CA THR A 635 6.91 10.34 32.34
C THR A 635 5.88 11.14 31.54
N PRO A 636 5.10 12.06 32.17
CA PRO A 636 4.00 12.74 31.49
C PRO A 636 4.42 13.52 30.24
N ASP A 637 5.61 14.11 30.27
CA ASP A 637 6.12 14.96 29.18
C ASP A 637 6.82 14.17 28.06
N THR A 638 6.93 12.85 28.18
CA THR A 638 7.48 12.04 27.08
C THR A 638 6.59 12.19 25.85
N PRO A 639 7.13 12.65 24.69
CA PRO A 639 6.42 12.70 23.42
C PRO A 639 5.92 11.31 23.02
N PHE A 640 4.65 11.24 22.60
CA PHE A 640 4.02 9.97 22.24
C PHE A 640 3.92 9.80 20.72
N ASN A 641 3.15 10.68 20.06
CA ASN A 641 3.15 10.76 18.61
C ASN A 641 3.59 12.15 18.17
N PHE A 642 4.19 12.24 17.00
CA PHE A 642 4.55 13.53 16.41
C PHE A 642 4.17 13.60 14.94
N VAL A 643 4.11 14.84 14.42
CA VAL A 643 3.81 15.10 13.03
C VAL A 643 4.96 15.80 12.32
N CYS A 644 5.10 15.51 11.03
CA CYS A 644 6.12 16.11 10.18
C CYS A 644 5.60 16.35 8.76
N THR A 645 6.34 17.17 7.99
CA THR A 645 5.99 17.59 6.64
C THR A 645 6.44 16.59 5.55
N ALA A 646 7.03 15.45 5.91
CA ALA A 646 7.47 14.46 4.93
C ALA A 646 6.31 14.00 4.02
N ASP A 647 6.61 13.92 2.74
CA ASP A 647 5.65 13.46 1.72
C ASP A 647 5.52 11.94 1.79
N ILE A 648 4.38 11.46 2.26
CA ILE A 648 4.08 10.03 2.41
C ILE A 648 2.69 9.69 1.88
N VAL A 649 2.50 8.43 1.48
CA VAL A 649 1.19 7.83 1.16
C VAL A 649 1.11 6.44 1.76
N GLY A 650 -0.02 5.75 1.60
CA GLY A 650 -0.18 4.34 1.96
C GLY A 650 1.01 3.50 1.47
N GLY A 651 1.45 2.51 2.26
CA GLY A 651 2.69 1.76 2.04
C GLY A 651 3.92 2.33 2.78
N ASN A 652 3.89 3.62 3.19
CA ASN A 652 4.89 4.18 4.11
C ASN A 652 4.69 3.75 5.56
N SER A 653 3.60 3.12 5.91
CA SER A 653 3.40 2.50 7.22
C SER A 653 4.59 1.60 7.56
N GLY A 654 5.15 1.74 8.78
CA GLY A 654 6.36 1.03 9.21
C GLY A 654 7.69 1.65 8.76
N SER A 655 7.65 2.71 7.95
CA SER A 655 8.87 3.43 7.54
C SER A 655 9.57 4.05 8.75
N PRO A 656 10.88 3.84 8.92
CA PRO A 656 11.65 4.55 9.92
C PRO A 656 11.67 6.05 9.62
N VAL A 657 11.48 6.86 10.65
CA VAL A 657 11.82 8.28 10.63
C VAL A 657 13.21 8.42 11.24
N VAL A 658 14.16 8.96 10.46
CA VAL A 658 15.53 9.13 10.91
C VAL A 658 15.93 10.60 10.93
N ASN A 659 16.82 10.97 11.85
CA ASN A 659 17.44 12.29 11.86
C ASN A 659 18.58 12.38 10.82
N LYS A 660 19.24 13.54 10.74
CA LYS A 660 20.37 13.78 9.82
C LYS A 660 21.58 12.83 10.04
N ASN A 661 21.69 12.20 11.20
CA ASN A 661 22.74 11.22 11.49
C ASN A 661 22.36 9.78 11.05
N GLY A 662 21.13 9.55 10.61
CA GLY A 662 20.58 8.22 10.31
C GLY A 662 20.11 7.46 11.55
N GLU A 663 19.89 8.13 12.69
CA GLU A 663 19.37 7.52 13.90
C GLU A 663 17.85 7.53 13.91
N VAL A 664 17.21 6.42 14.33
CA VAL A 664 15.74 6.31 14.46
C VAL A 664 15.22 7.30 15.50
N VAL A 665 14.30 8.15 15.11
CA VAL A 665 13.59 9.09 15.96
C VAL A 665 12.10 8.82 16.05
N GLY A 666 11.58 7.94 15.19
CA GLY A 666 10.19 7.48 15.18
C GLY A 666 9.93 6.50 14.07
N ILE A 667 8.66 6.10 13.96
CA ILE A 667 8.14 5.22 12.91
C ILE A 667 6.83 5.79 12.38
N VAL A 668 6.71 5.96 11.06
CA VAL A 668 5.47 6.41 10.42
C VAL A 668 4.40 5.32 10.57
N PHE A 669 3.18 5.73 10.93
CA PHE A 669 2.05 4.79 10.96
C PHE A 669 0.79 5.34 10.28
N ASP A 670 0.68 6.67 10.14
CA ASP A 670 -0.53 7.31 9.61
C ASP A 670 -0.21 8.67 8.96
N GLY A 671 -1.22 9.31 8.43
CA GLY A 671 -1.25 10.72 8.05
C GLY A 671 -2.47 11.40 8.67
N ASN A 672 -2.50 12.72 8.71
CA ASN A 672 -3.72 13.42 9.11
C ASN A 672 -4.76 13.41 7.96
N ILE A 673 -6.01 13.82 8.23
CA ILE A 673 -7.11 13.73 7.26
C ILE A 673 -6.80 14.49 5.95
N GLN A 674 -6.03 15.57 6.02
CA GLN A 674 -5.61 16.33 4.84
C GLN A 674 -4.60 15.55 3.97
N SER A 675 -3.93 14.54 4.51
CA SER A 675 -2.98 13.70 3.77
C SER A 675 -3.65 12.76 2.77
N LEU A 676 -4.97 12.53 2.86
CA LEU A 676 -5.71 11.68 1.93
C LEU A 676 -5.76 12.22 0.49
N ALA A 677 -5.35 13.48 0.28
CA ALA A 677 -5.17 14.08 -1.04
C ALA A 677 -3.79 13.81 -1.67
N LEU A 678 -2.82 13.29 -0.90
CA LEU A 678 -1.41 13.16 -1.32
C LEU A 678 -1.19 12.19 -2.48
N ASP A 679 -2.11 11.27 -2.71
CA ASP A 679 -2.07 10.43 -3.91
C ASP A 679 -2.09 11.27 -5.19
N TYR A 680 -2.75 12.41 -5.17
CA TYR A 680 -2.97 13.27 -6.33
C TYR A 680 -2.14 14.55 -6.34
N ALA A 681 -1.88 15.16 -5.17
CA ALA A 681 -1.08 16.39 -5.05
C ALA A 681 -0.52 16.55 -3.65
N TYR A 682 0.70 17.07 -3.54
CA TYR A 682 1.30 17.45 -2.27
C TYR A 682 0.87 18.86 -1.82
N SER A 683 0.73 19.04 -0.51
CA SER A 683 0.54 20.35 0.12
C SER A 683 1.18 20.35 1.51
N GLU A 684 2.11 21.25 1.77
CA GLU A 684 2.75 21.38 3.09
C GLU A 684 1.94 22.21 4.11
N THR A 685 0.83 22.83 3.66
CA THR A 685 0.07 23.77 4.51
C THR A 685 -0.52 23.08 5.73
N GLN A 686 -1.19 21.94 5.54
CA GLN A 686 -1.86 21.18 6.61
C GLN A 686 -1.57 19.70 6.58
N THR A 687 -1.11 19.12 5.45
CA THR A 687 -0.81 17.69 5.38
C THR A 687 0.37 17.34 6.26
N ARG A 688 0.21 16.29 7.05
CA ARG A 688 1.26 15.78 7.95
C ARG A 688 1.31 14.26 7.93
N ALA A 689 2.53 13.74 7.92
CA ALA A 689 2.80 12.37 8.34
C ALA A 689 2.74 12.29 9.85
N VAL A 690 2.17 11.20 10.38
CA VAL A 690 2.06 10.93 11.81
C VAL A 690 2.98 9.77 12.16
N ALA A 691 3.78 9.92 13.22
CA ALA A 691 4.76 8.93 13.64
C ALA A 691 4.69 8.67 15.16
N VAL A 692 4.97 7.42 15.56
CA VAL A 692 5.24 7.08 16.97
C VAL A 692 6.65 7.54 17.31
N ASP A 693 6.80 8.26 18.42
CA ASP A 693 8.10 8.77 18.87
C ASP A 693 8.98 7.65 19.45
N ALA A 694 10.23 7.62 19.05
CA ALA A 694 11.19 6.60 19.49
C ALA A 694 11.37 6.55 21.02
N ARG A 695 11.18 7.68 21.70
CA ARG A 695 11.25 7.77 23.19
C ARG A 695 10.05 7.08 23.83
N ALA A 696 8.85 7.25 23.25
CA ALA A 696 7.65 6.57 23.72
C ALA A 696 7.76 5.06 23.55
N ILE A 697 8.35 4.59 22.46
CA ILE A 697 8.57 3.15 22.23
C ILE A 697 9.40 2.56 23.35
N ILE A 698 10.57 3.14 23.66
CA ILE A 698 11.46 2.63 24.71
C ILE A 698 10.78 2.69 26.09
N GLU A 699 10.08 3.78 26.42
CA GLU A 699 9.42 3.93 27.71
C GLU A 699 8.25 2.95 27.84
N SER A 700 7.45 2.75 26.82
CA SER A 700 6.35 1.78 26.79
C SER A 700 6.86 0.34 26.96
N LEU A 701 7.91 -0.05 26.22
CA LEU A 701 8.52 -1.38 26.34
C LEU A 701 8.96 -1.66 27.78
N ARG A 702 9.60 -0.70 28.44
CA ARG A 702 10.11 -0.87 29.81
C ARG A 702 9.03 -0.76 30.88
N ARG A 703 8.15 0.23 30.79
CA ARG A 703 7.25 0.61 31.89
C ARG A 703 5.86 -0.03 31.81
N VAL A 704 5.41 -0.37 30.59
CA VAL A 704 4.10 -0.97 30.37
C VAL A 704 4.22 -2.48 30.14
N TYR A 705 5.09 -2.88 29.19
CA TYR A 705 5.17 -4.28 28.77
C TYR A 705 6.26 -5.11 29.48
N GLY A 706 7.15 -4.48 30.24
CA GLY A 706 8.25 -5.17 30.95
C GLY A 706 9.21 -5.87 29.99
N SER A 707 9.42 -5.30 28.81
CA SER A 707 10.24 -5.83 27.73
C SER A 707 11.63 -5.20 27.71
N ASP A 708 12.30 -5.18 28.87
CA ASP A 708 13.60 -4.51 29.06
C ASP A 708 14.68 -5.03 28.09
N ALA A 709 14.71 -6.35 27.85
CA ALA A 709 15.68 -6.95 26.93
C ALA A 709 15.52 -6.45 25.49
N LEU A 710 14.29 -6.26 25.02
CA LEU A 710 14.01 -5.70 23.70
C LEU A 710 14.40 -4.21 23.63
N ALA A 711 14.06 -3.44 24.69
CA ALA A 711 14.47 -2.04 24.77
C ALA A 711 16.00 -1.87 24.80
N ASP A 712 16.72 -2.79 25.47
CA ASP A 712 18.19 -2.79 25.52
C ASP A 712 18.78 -3.17 24.14
N GLU A 713 18.18 -4.12 23.42
CA GLU A 713 18.58 -4.46 22.05
C GLU A 713 18.43 -3.25 21.12
N LEU A 714 17.30 -2.54 21.17
CA LEU A 714 17.09 -1.31 20.38
C LEU A 714 18.14 -0.24 20.65
N LEU A 715 18.45 0.01 21.93
CA LEU A 715 19.40 1.05 22.35
C LEU A 715 20.86 0.68 22.08
N SER A 716 21.21 -0.60 22.04
CA SER A 716 22.58 -1.07 21.80
C SER A 716 22.82 -1.53 20.36
N GLY A 717 21.75 -1.84 19.59
CA GLY A 717 21.83 -2.39 18.26
C GLY A 717 22.20 -3.88 18.20
N HIS A 718 22.24 -4.56 19.33
CA HIS A 718 22.53 -6.01 19.41
C HIS A 718 21.98 -6.61 20.71
N VAL A 719 21.74 -7.91 20.69
CA VAL A 719 21.36 -8.66 21.91
C VAL A 719 22.55 -8.73 22.85
N ARG A 720 22.34 -8.41 24.13
CA ARG A 720 23.35 -8.49 25.19
C ARG A 720 23.36 -9.85 25.87
#